data_839539090a2ad84f51426aa9cce38bf2
#
_entry.id   839539090a2ad84f51426aa9cce38bf2
#
_cell.length_a   1.000
_cell.length_b   1.000
_cell.length_c   1.000
_cell.angle_alpha   90.00
_cell.angle_beta   90.00
_cell.angle_gamma   90.00
#
_symmetry.space_group_name_H-M   'P 1'
#
loop_
_entity.id
_entity.type
_entity.pdbx_description
1 polymer ?
#
loop_
_entity_poly.entity_id
_entity_poly.type
_entity_poly.pdbx_seq_one_letter_code
_entity_poly.pdbx_strand_id
1 'polypeptide(L)'
;MNNPLLELESLPAFGRIEARHARPALEQVLAENRQRIAELTAQPQPTFASLVIPVEELSYRLSRVWSPIGHLNAVANSAEMREAYNECVPLLTAYSSELGQNTGLQAGYAYVLQHEGATLDPPQRKLVENALRDFRLAGVDLRPEEKTRYCEVAQRLAQLATKFSENVLDAGRAYTRSVTDGSELAGLPANAVDRAAADAREANQAGWLFKLDQPTYLTIMASAESAQLRRDIYEAWITRASELGPSAGKFDNNPIIAEILPLRHELARLVGFQNFADYALATRMAKNGKQVLGFLDDLARRCLPAARQEFSDLEEFAGRKLNAWDMAFYSERLQESRFKVSQEALRPYFPLPKVLSGLFALVQRLYGITPQERPGIGVWHPSVRYYDLVEPGGRIVAGFFLDPYSRSEKRSGAWMDECVIAKSLPAGTALPVAQLVCNFTAPVGGAPSLLTHDEVTTLFHEFGHGLHHMLTRVAYPSIAGINGVAWDAVELPSQFMENFVWRPEVLPLISAHVESGEPLPLDMLKRLLGTRTFNAALDTLRQIELASFDFELHANFDPQAGAKVAETLAGVRRRVAVVPAAPFNRMPASFAHIFAGGYAAGYYSYKWAEVLAADAFEAFEEAGVFDSATAARFRDSILARGGSLDAMDAFVRFRGREPDVRPLLKQTGIAA
;
A
#
# COMPACT_ATOMS: atom_id res chain seq x y z
N MET A 1 -26.95 6.93 -24.18
CA MET A 1 -25.60 7.50 -24.29
C MET A 1 -24.61 6.36 -24.04
N ASN A 2 -23.50 6.31 -24.78
CA ASN A 2 -22.54 5.23 -24.61
C ASN A 2 -21.79 5.46 -23.27
N ASN A 3 -21.84 4.51 -22.33
CA ASN A 3 -21.17 4.63 -21.04
C ASN A 3 -19.69 4.23 -21.18
N PRO A 4 -18.71 5.14 -20.93
CA PRO A 4 -17.30 4.85 -21.15
C PRO A 4 -16.74 3.75 -20.24
N LEU A 5 -17.38 3.45 -19.11
CA LEU A 5 -17.01 2.33 -18.24
C LEU A 5 -17.33 0.95 -18.83
N LEU A 6 -18.16 0.88 -19.86
CA LEU A 6 -18.51 -0.36 -20.57
C LEU A 6 -17.65 -0.60 -21.83
N GLU A 7 -16.70 0.30 -22.14
CA GLU A 7 -15.72 0.13 -23.23
C GLU A 7 -14.54 -0.72 -22.74
N LEU A 8 -14.72 -2.05 -22.64
CA LEU A 8 -13.79 -2.95 -21.96
C LEU A 8 -12.59 -3.39 -22.81
N GLU A 9 -12.61 -3.16 -24.12
CA GLU A 9 -11.57 -3.59 -25.06
C GLU A 9 -10.31 -2.67 -25.07
N SER A 10 -10.44 -1.45 -24.53
CA SER A 10 -9.38 -0.44 -24.48
C SER A 10 -9.03 -0.06 -23.05
N LEU A 11 -7.97 0.73 -22.86
CA LEU A 11 -7.69 1.36 -21.56
C LEU A 11 -8.91 2.20 -21.11
N PRO A 12 -9.17 2.31 -19.80
CA PRO A 12 -10.26 3.16 -19.30
C PRO A 12 -10.10 4.59 -19.81
N ALA A 13 -11.16 5.13 -20.33
CA ALA A 13 -11.17 6.48 -20.90
C ALA A 13 -11.32 7.53 -19.78
N PHE A 14 -10.36 7.62 -18.86
CA PHE A 14 -10.43 8.45 -17.65
C PHE A 14 -10.89 9.88 -17.90
N GLY A 15 -10.49 10.51 -18.98
CA GLY A 15 -10.93 11.87 -19.35
C GLY A 15 -12.41 11.98 -19.75
N ARG A 16 -13.14 10.85 -19.89
CA ARG A 16 -14.58 10.82 -20.24
C ARG A 16 -15.44 10.22 -19.13
N ILE A 17 -14.83 9.61 -18.11
CA ILE A 17 -15.56 9.01 -16.99
C ILE A 17 -16.01 10.13 -16.05
N GLU A 18 -17.32 10.15 -15.78
CA GLU A 18 -17.98 11.07 -14.85
C GLU A 18 -18.73 10.26 -13.79
N ALA A 19 -19.03 10.85 -12.65
CA ALA A 19 -19.74 10.23 -11.53
C ALA A 19 -21.05 9.52 -11.97
N ARG A 20 -21.84 10.16 -12.83
CA ARG A 20 -23.12 9.62 -13.37
C ARG A 20 -22.97 8.31 -14.14
N HIS A 21 -21.78 7.94 -14.58
CA HIS A 21 -21.51 6.71 -15.31
C HIS A 21 -21.36 5.49 -14.40
N ALA A 22 -20.98 5.69 -13.13
CA ALA A 22 -20.58 4.63 -12.22
C ALA A 22 -21.71 3.63 -11.93
N ARG A 23 -22.79 4.09 -11.31
CA ARG A 23 -23.90 3.23 -10.89
C ARG A 23 -24.58 2.49 -12.06
N PRO A 24 -24.93 3.15 -13.18
CA PRO A 24 -25.57 2.44 -14.30
C PRO A 24 -24.68 1.35 -14.91
N ALA A 25 -23.35 1.59 -15.03
CA ALA A 25 -22.44 0.58 -15.56
C ALA A 25 -22.32 -0.62 -14.61
N LEU A 26 -22.19 -0.36 -13.31
CA LEU A 26 -22.11 -1.41 -12.31
C LEU A 26 -23.40 -2.25 -12.26
N GLU A 27 -24.57 -1.61 -12.18
CA GLU A 27 -25.87 -2.31 -12.16
C GLU A 27 -26.06 -3.22 -13.38
N GLN A 28 -25.68 -2.73 -14.59
CA GLN A 28 -25.74 -3.53 -15.80
C GLN A 28 -24.83 -4.77 -15.71
N VAL A 29 -23.57 -4.60 -15.37
CA VAL A 29 -22.61 -5.72 -15.30
C VAL A 29 -23.02 -6.73 -14.21
N LEU A 30 -23.48 -6.25 -13.05
CA LEU A 30 -23.96 -7.13 -11.98
C LEU A 30 -25.20 -7.93 -12.41
N ALA A 31 -26.15 -7.34 -13.13
CA ALA A 31 -27.33 -8.04 -13.63
C ALA A 31 -26.96 -9.13 -14.65
N GLU A 32 -26.12 -8.79 -15.64
CA GLU A 32 -25.62 -9.73 -16.65
C GLU A 32 -24.83 -10.88 -16.00
N ASN A 33 -23.97 -10.57 -15.01
CA ASN A 33 -23.20 -11.57 -14.28
C ASN A 33 -24.12 -12.53 -13.51
N ARG A 34 -25.15 -12.02 -12.79
CA ARG A 34 -26.13 -12.87 -12.09
C ARG A 34 -26.85 -13.84 -13.01
N GLN A 35 -27.31 -13.35 -14.15
CA GLN A 35 -27.95 -14.19 -15.17
C GLN A 35 -26.98 -15.31 -15.62
N ARG A 36 -25.74 -14.94 -15.94
CA ARG A 36 -24.76 -15.92 -16.43
C ARG A 36 -24.38 -16.94 -15.37
N ILE A 37 -24.22 -16.55 -14.10
CA ILE A 37 -23.95 -17.45 -12.98
C ILE A 37 -25.11 -18.46 -12.80
N ALA A 38 -26.36 -18.02 -12.91
CA ALA A 38 -27.51 -18.92 -12.85
C ALA A 38 -27.48 -20.00 -13.94
N GLU A 39 -27.09 -19.63 -15.17
CA GLU A 39 -26.90 -20.57 -16.28
C GLU A 39 -25.75 -21.56 -16.00
N LEU A 40 -24.61 -21.05 -15.49
CA LEU A 40 -23.42 -21.85 -15.21
C LEU A 40 -23.68 -22.89 -14.10
N THR A 41 -24.41 -22.50 -13.04
CA THR A 41 -24.72 -23.38 -11.91
C THR A 41 -25.79 -24.43 -12.22
N ALA A 42 -26.53 -24.28 -13.32
CA ALA A 42 -27.50 -25.27 -13.78
C ALA A 42 -26.87 -26.46 -14.57
N GLN A 43 -25.56 -26.43 -14.84
CA GLN A 43 -24.86 -27.49 -15.56
C GLN A 43 -24.72 -28.75 -14.70
N PRO A 44 -25.14 -29.94 -15.19
CA PRO A 44 -25.07 -31.18 -14.37
C PRO A 44 -23.66 -31.73 -14.18
N GLN A 45 -22.74 -31.46 -15.12
CA GLN A 45 -21.35 -31.94 -15.14
C GLN A 45 -20.43 -30.82 -15.59
N PRO A 46 -20.17 -29.82 -14.71
CA PRO A 46 -19.31 -28.71 -15.06
C PRO A 46 -17.85 -29.16 -15.19
N THR A 47 -17.14 -28.54 -16.14
CA THR A 47 -15.70 -28.70 -16.32
C THR A 47 -14.97 -27.41 -15.98
N PHE A 48 -13.64 -27.45 -15.87
CA PHE A 48 -12.83 -26.25 -15.73
C PHE A 48 -13.15 -25.25 -16.87
N ALA A 49 -13.25 -25.72 -18.08
CA ALA A 49 -13.54 -24.89 -19.26
C ALA A 49 -14.96 -24.34 -19.28
N SER A 50 -15.98 -25.11 -18.82
CA SER A 50 -17.39 -24.71 -18.92
C SER A 50 -17.90 -23.93 -17.71
N LEU A 51 -17.21 -23.99 -16.57
CA LEU A 51 -17.60 -23.29 -15.34
C LEU A 51 -16.54 -22.25 -14.92
N VAL A 52 -15.29 -22.69 -14.68
CA VAL A 52 -14.27 -21.83 -14.05
C VAL A 52 -13.86 -20.70 -14.99
N ILE A 53 -13.57 -21.00 -16.25
CA ILE A 53 -13.20 -19.98 -17.24
C ILE A 53 -14.27 -18.89 -17.40
N PRO A 54 -15.58 -19.22 -17.57
CA PRO A 54 -16.60 -18.19 -17.61
C PRO A 54 -16.71 -17.34 -16.33
N VAL A 55 -16.51 -17.92 -15.13
CA VAL A 55 -16.52 -17.15 -13.87
C VAL A 55 -15.32 -16.18 -13.82
N GLU A 56 -14.15 -16.59 -14.29
CA GLU A 56 -12.98 -15.70 -14.42
C GLU A 56 -13.29 -14.50 -15.36
N GLU A 57 -13.97 -14.73 -16.48
CA GLU A 57 -14.39 -13.67 -17.41
C GLU A 57 -15.39 -12.69 -16.75
N LEU A 58 -16.35 -13.19 -15.98
CA LEU A 58 -17.31 -12.34 -15.27
C LEU A 58 -16.62 -11.48 -14.21
N SER A 59 -15.68 -12.05 -13.47
CA SER A 59 -14.87 -11.33 -12.47
C SER A 59 -13.99 -10.28 -13.14
N TYR A 60 -13.34 -10.62 -14.26
CA TYR A 60 -12.56 -9.68 -15.05
C TYR A 60 -13.40 -8.49 -15.56
N ARG A 61 -14.60 -8.73 -16.13
CA ARG A 61 -15.50 -7.66 -16.56
C ARG A 61 -15.88 -6.72 -15.43
N LEU A 62 -16.18 -7.28 -14.26
CA LEU A 62 -16.54 -6.49 -13.09
C LEU A 62 -15.36 -5.61 -12.65
N SER A 63 -14.13 -6.17 -12.59
CA SER A 63 -12.94 -5.41 -12.23
C SER A 63 -12.68 -4.25 -13.20
N ARG A 64 -12.90 -4.43 -14.51
CA ARG A 64 -12.73 -3.40 -15.53
C ARG A 64 -13.70 -2.21 -15.37
N VAL A 65 -14.89 -2.45 -14.82
CA VAL A 65 -15.87 -1.38 -14.51
C VAL A 65 -15.56 -0.73 -13.17
N TRP A 66 -15.21 -1.53 -12.16
CA TRP A 66 -15.06 -1.04 -10.79
C TRP A 66 -13.72 -0.33 -10.54
N SER A 67 -12.60 -0.85 -11.05
CA SER A 67 -11.28 -0.27 -10.83
C SER A 67 -11.18 1.23 -11.17
N PRO A 68 -11.68 1.72 -12.33
CA PRO A 68 -11.64 3.16 -12.62
C PRO A 68 -12.46 4.01 -11.65
N ILE A 69 -13.58 3.49 -11.14
CA ILE A 69 -14.44 4.21 -10.17
C ILE A 69 -13.70 4.36 -8.83
N GLY A 70 -13.16 3.26 -8.32
CA GLY A 70 -12.39 3.25 -7.08
C GLY A 70 -11.16 4.14 -7.17
N HIS A 71 -10.44 4.06 -8.27
CA HIS A 71 -9.27 4.88 -8.51
C HIS A 71 -9.60 6.39 -8.55
N LEU A 72 -10.59 6.80 -9.33
CA LEU A 72 -11.01 8.20 -9.41
C LEU A 72 -11.48 8.74 -8.05
N ASN A 73 -12.19 7.94 -7.26
CA ASN A 73 -12.54 8.32 -5.90
C ASN A 73 -11.31 8.54 -5.00
N ALA A 74 -10.20 7.84 -5.24
CA ALA A 74 -8.97 7.98 -4.44
C ALA A 74 -8.08 9.15 -4.91
N VAL A 75 -8.04 9.47 -6.22
CA VAL A 75 -7.07 10.42 -6.80
C VAL A 75 -7.67 11.72 -7.34
N ALA A 76 -8.98 11.77 -7.54
CA ALA A 76 -9.73 12.92 -8.07
C ALA A 76 -11.10 13.04 -7.35
N ASN A 77 -11.06 12.99 -6.02
CA ASN A 77 -12.22 12.95 -5.14
C ASN A 77 -13.00 14.26 -5.20
N SER A 78 -14.18 14.25 -5.83
CA SER A 78 -15.20 15.31 -5.76
C SER A 78 -16.41 14.83 -4.95
N ALA A 79 -17.33 15.76 -4.62
CA ALA A 79 -18.55 15.42 -3.91
C ALA A 79 -19.40 14.42 -4.73
N GLU A 80 -19.52 14.65 -6.04
CA GLU A 80 -20.29 13.80 -6.95
C GLU A 80 -19.67 12.42 -7.12
N MET A 81 -18.32 12.35 -7.26
CA MET A 81 -17.62 11.06 -7.37
C MET A 81 -17.71 10.27 -6.07
N ARG A 82 -17.60 10.92 -4.92
CA ARG A 82 -17.78 10.31 -3.61
C ARG A 82 -19.18 9.74 -3.42
N GLU A 83 -20.21 10.51 -3.80
CA GLU A 83 -21.61 10.06 -3.73
C GLU A 83 -21.82 8.83 -4.61
N ALA A 84 -21.41 8.89 -5.88
CA ALA A 84 -21.53 7.78 -6.82
C ALA A 84 -20.77 6.51 -6.34
N TYR A 85 -19.56 6.69 -5.78
CA TYR A 85 -18.80 5.59 -5.18
C TYR A 85 -19.57 4.97 -4.02
N ASN A 86 -20.09 5.80 -3.10
CA ASN A 86 -20.83 5.35 -1.92
C ASN A 86 -22.13 4.63 -2.27
N GLU A 87 -22.80 5.01 -3.37
CA GLU A 87 -23.95 4.27 -3.89
C GLU A 87 -23.57 2.90 -4.48
N CYS A 88 -22.39 2.77 -5.07
CA CYS A 88 -21.91 1.55 -5.69
C CYS A 88 -21.38 0.51 -4.68
N VAL A 89 -20.75 0.92 -3.59
CA VAL A 89 -20.13 0.02 -2.60
C VAL A 89 -21.12 -1.03 -2.04
N PRO A 90 -22.35 -0.67 -1.62
CA PRO A 90 -23.32 -1.66 -1.15
C PRO A 90 -23.73 -2.69 -2.21
N LEU A 91 -23.87 -2.25 -3.49
CA LEU A 91 -24.22 -3.13 -4.60
C LEU A 91 -23.13 -4.17 -4.86
N LEU A 92 -21.87 -3.72 -4.85
CA LEU A 92 -20.71 -4.57 -5.02
C LEU A 92 -20.54 -5.56 -3.88
N THR A 93 -20.69 -5.08 -2.64
CA THR A 93 -20.56 -5.93 -1.43
C THR A 93 -21.68 -6.98 -1.38
N ALA A 94 -22.92 -6.62 -1.73
CA ALA A 94 -24.02 -7.57 -1.84
C ALA A 94 -23.73 -8.64 -2.89
N TYR A 95 -23.27 -8.25 -4.08
CA TYR A 95 -22.91 -9.18 -5.15
C TYR A 95 -21.77 -10.13 -4.74
N SER A 96 -20.73 -9.60 -4.09
CA SER A 96 -19.61 -10.41 -3.59
C SER A 96 -20.05 -11.45 -2.57
N SER A 97 -20.97 -11.08 -1.68
CA SER A 97 -21.58 -12.00 -0.70
C SER A 97 -22.45 -13.05 -1.38
N GLU A 98 -23.29 -12.65 -2.33
CA GLU A 98 -24.13 -13.57 -3.14
C GLU A 98 -23.25 -14.61 -3.87
N LEU A 99 -22.16 -14.17 -4.48
CA LEU A 99 -21.22 -15.02 -5.20
C LEU A 99 -20.51 -15.98 -4.24
N GLY A 100 -19.94 -15.47 -3.14
CA GLY A 100 -19.20 -16.25 -2.17
C GLY A 100 -20.07 -17.26 -1.40
N GLN A 101 -21.38 -17.01 -1.30
CA GLN A 101 -22.35 -17.93 -0.64
C GLN A 101 -23.14 -18.80 -1.63
N ASN A 102 -22.76 -18.80 -2.92
CA ASN A 102 -23.45 -19.57 -3.95
C ASN A 102 -23.07 -21.05 -3.85
N THR A 103 -23.99 -21.87 -3.33
CA THR A 103 -23.81 -23.31 -3.18
C THR A 103 -23.68 -24.05 -4.50
N GLY A 104 -24.29 -23.55 -5.58
CA GLY A 104 -24.17 -24.12 -6.93
C GLY A 104 -22.76 -23.93 -7.51
N LEU A 105 -22.16 -22.74 -7.32
CA LEU A 105 -20.77 -22.51 -7.71
C LEU A 105 -19.81 -23.37 -6.87
N GLN A 106 -19.96 -23.37 -5.56
CA GLN A 106 -19.13 -24.20 -4.66
C GLN A 106 -19.18 -25.67 -5.06
N ALA A 107 -20.39 -26.22 -5.28
CA ALA A 107 -20.57 -27.60 -5.73
C ALA A 107 -19.94 -27.86 -7.11
N GLY A 108 -20.07 -26.92 -8.03
CA GLY A 108 -19.44 -26.99 -9.35
C GLY A 108 -17.91 -27.00 -9.30
N TYR A 109 -17.32 -26.12 -8.50
CA TYR A 109 -15.86 -26.12 -8.30
C TYR A 109 -15.36 -27.40 -7.60
N ALA A 110 -16.11 -27.91 -6.62
CA ALA A 110 -15.79 -29.18 -5.97
C ALA A 110 -15.88 -30.36 -6.97
N TYR A 111 -16.89 -30.34 -7.85
CA TYR A 111 -17.03 -31.34 -8.93
C TYR A 111 -15.84 -31.30 -9.87
N VAL A 112 -15.43 -30.11 -10.33
CA VAL A 112 -14.23 -29.92 -11.20
C VAL A 112 -12.99 -30.48 -10.51
N LEU A 113 -12.75 -30.12 -9.24
CA LEU A 113 -11.59 -30.61 -8.51
C LEU A 113 -11.57 -32.15 -8.38
N GLN A 114 -12.75 -32.75 -8.13
CA GLN A 114 -12.90 -34.20 -7.98
C GLN A 114 -12.67 -34.96 -9.29
N HIS A 115 -13.19 -34.44 -10.42
CA HIS A 115 -13.21 -35.18 -11.69
C HIS A 115 -12.06 -34.80 -12.63
N GLU A 116 -11.61 -33.55 -12.62
CA GLU A 116 -10.52 -33.05 -13.47
C GLU A 116 -9.22 -32.77 -12.70
N GLY A 117 -9.25 -32.81 -11.37
CA GLY A 117 -8.12 -32.39 -10.54
C GLY A 117 -6.78 -33.05 -10.85
N ALA A 118 -6.78 -34.29 -11.37
CA ALA A 118 -5.57 -34.99 -11.77
C ALA A 118 -4.98 -34.45 -13.11
N THR A 119 -5.79 -33.80 -13.93
CA THR A 119 -5.43 -33.27 -15.26
C THR A 119 -5.25 -31.75 -15.28
N LEU A 120 -5.72 -31.05 -14.23
CA LEU A 120 -5.51 -29.61 -14.08
C LEU A 120 -3.99 -29.33 -13.93
N ASP A 121 -3.52 -28.29 -14.61
CA ASP A 121 -2.19 -27.77 -14.36
C ASP A 121 -2.08 -27.10 -12.96
N PRO A 122 -0.88 -26.86 -12.43
CA PRO A 122 -0.74 -26.30 -11.07
C PRO A 122 -1.47 -24.96 -10.86
N PRO A 123 -1.43 -23.97 -11.77
CA PRO A 123 -2.23 -22.74 -11.67
C PRO A 123 -3.73 -23.00 -11.63
N GLN A 124 -4.25 -23.86 -12.50
CA GLN A 124 -5.68 -24.21 -12.55
C GLN A 124 -6.15 -24.86 -11.26
N ARG A 125 -5.39 -25.84 -10.76
CA ARG A 125 -5.65 -26.50 -9.49
C ARG A 125 -5.68 -25.49 -8.34
N LYS A 126 -4.64 -24.61 -8.25
CA LYS A 126 -4.53 -23.60 -7.21
C LYS A 126 -5.70 -22.62 -7.23
N LEU A 127 -6.14 -22.20 -8.42
CA LEU A 127 -7.32 -21.35 -8.58
C LEU A 127 -8.57 -22.02 -7.99
N VAL A 128 -8.83 -23.29 -8.33
CA VAL A 128 -9.99 -24.02 -7.82
C VAL A 128 -9.92 -24.22 -6.31
N GLU A 129 -8.75 -24.57 -5.78
CA GLU A 129 -8.52 -24.75 -4.34
C GLU A 129 -8.71 -23.43 -3.57
N ASN A 130 -8.19 -22.32 -4.08
CA ASN A 130 -8.40 -20.98 -3.52
C ASN A 130 -9.91 -20.63 -3.51
N ALA A 131 -10.62 -20.82 -4.61
CA ALA A 131 -12.04 -20.54 -4.70
C ALA A 131 -12.86 -21.36 -3.68
N LEU A 132 -12.55 -22.66 -3.51
CA LEU A 132 -13.20 -23.52 -2.51
C LEU A 132 -12.92 -23.08 -1.07
N ARG A 133 -11.71 -22.61 -0.78
CA ARG A 133 -11.39 -21.99 0.51
C ARG A 133 -12.21 -20.72 0.71
N ASP A 134 -12.25 -19.85 -0.30
CA ASP A 134 -12.88 -18.53 -0.23
C ASP A 134 -14.41 -18.62 -0.12
N PHE A 135 -15.07 -19.62 -0.74
CA PHE A 135 -16.49 -19.94 -0.50
C PHE A 135 -16.75 -20.24 0.98
N ARG A 136 -15.89 -21.03 1.64
CA ARG A 136 -16.05 -21.32 3.09
C ARG A 136 -15.85 -20.07 3.93
N LEU A 137 -14.84 -19.25 3.61
CA LEU A 137 -14.60 -17.99 4.31
C LEU A 137 -15.73 -16.96 4.10
N ALA A 138 -16.43 -17.03 2.97
CA ALA A 138 -17.62 -16.22 2.70
C ALA A 138 -18.91 -16.78 3.30
N GLY A 139 -18.83 -17.94 3.98
CA GLY A 139 -19.98 -18.53 4.70
C GLY A 139 -20.94 -19.31 3.81
N VAL A 140 -20.45 -19.99 2.77
CA VAL A 140 -21.28 -20.82 1.88
C VAL A 140 -22.06 -21.94 2.62
N ASP A 141 -21.49 -22.43 3.72
CA ASP A 141 -22.06 -23.52 4.54
C ASP A 141 -22.99 -23.03 5.66
N LEU A 142 -23.19 -21.70 5.79
CA LEU A 142 -24.05 -21.11 6.82
C LEU A 142 -25.54 -21.40 6.54
N ARG A 143 -26.34 -21.42 7.60
CA ARG A 143 -27.79 -21.45 7.50
C ARG A 143 -28.35 -20.16 6.88
N PRO A 144 -29.56 -20.16 6.30
CA PRO A 144 -30.09 -18.98 5.59
C PRO A 144 -30.08 -17.68 6.43
N GLU A 145 -30.43 -17.76 7.71
CA GLU A 145 -30.46 -16.60 8.62
C GLU A 145 -29.04 -16.08 8.89
N GLU A 146 -28.08 -16.99 9.04
CA GLU A 146 -26.66 -16.65 9.25
C GLU A 146 -26.03 -16.05 7.98
N LYS A 147 -26.42 -16.53 6.79
CA LYS A 147 -26.03 -15.93 5.50
C LYS A 147 -26.51 -14.50 5.38
N THR A 148 -27.77 -14.26 5.72
CA THR A 148 -28.35 -12.90 5.73
C THR A 148 -27.55 -12.01 6.68
N ARG A 149 -27.29 -12.49 7.90
CA ARG A 149 -26.52 -11.72 8.88
C ARG A 149 -25.08 -11.44 8.43
N TYR A 150 -24.41 -12.42 7.82
CA TYR A 150 -23.08 -12.22 7.23
C TYR A 150 -23.08 -11.10 6.19
N CYS A 151 -24.05 -11.08 5.28
CA CYS A 151 -24.19 -10.04 4.27
C CYS A 151 -24.39 -8.66 4.89
N GLU A 152 -25.27 -8.54 5.89
CA GLU A 152 -25.49 -7.27 6.62
C GLU A 152 -24.19 -6.77 7.27
N VAL A 153 -23.45 -7.66 7.96
CA VAL A 153 -22.18 -7.33 8.61
C VAL A 153 -21.15 -6.90 7.58
N ALA A 154 -21.01 -7.63 6.47
CA ALA A 154 -20.05 -7.31 5.41
C ALA A 154 -20.36 -5.96 4.76
N GLN A 155 -21.64 -5.66 4.44
CA GLN A 155 -22.07 -4.37 3.91
C GLN A 155 -21.80 -3.23 4.89
N ARG A 156 -22.11 -3.45 6.17
CA ARG A 156 -21.85 -2.42 7.19
C ARG A 156 -20.37 -2.15 7.37
N LEU A 157 -19.52 -3.15 7.38
CA LEU A 157 -18.06 -3.00 7.43
C LEU A 157 -17.53 -2.21 6.24
N ALA A 158 -18.02 -2.47 5.01
CA ALA A 158 -17.62 -1.73 3.82
C ALA A 158 -18.00 -0.24 3.90
N GLN A 159 -19.22 0.08 4.36
CA GLN A 159 -19.66 1.46 4.60
C GLN A 159 -18.82 2.17 5.66
N LEU A 160 -18.53 1.49 6.77
CA LEU A 160 -17.71 2.05 7.86
C LEU A 160 -16.27 2.31 7.40
N ALA A 161 -15.67 1.40 6.63
CA ALA A 161 -14.34 1.57 6.06
C ALA A 161 -14.26 2.79 5.12
N THR A 162 -15.26 2.94 4.25
CA THR A 162 -15.37 4.11 3.37
C THR A 162 -15.48 5.39 4.19
N LYS A 163 -16.39 5.43 5.17
CA LYS A 163 -16.60 6.61 6.03
C LYS A 163 -15.36 6.94 6.85
N PHE A 164 -14.63 5.93 7.32
CA PHE A 164 -13.36 6.12 8.03
C PHE A 164 -12.34 6.87 7.15
N SER A 165 -12.15 6.41 5.91
CA SER A 165 -11.24 7.04 4.95
C SER A 165 -11.63 8.48 4.62
N GLU A 166 -12.92 8.73 4.39
CA GLU A 166 -13.46 10.06 4.12
C GLU A 166 -13.20 11.02 5.29
N ASN A 167 -13.44 10.58 6.52
CA ASN A 167 -13.20 11.39 7.71
C ASN A 167 -11.71 11.78 7.85
N VAL A 168 -10.78 10.85 7.55
CA VAL A 168 -9.33 11.16 7.58
C VAL A 168 -8.96 12.19 6.51
N LEU A 169 -9.49 12.04 5.30
CA LEU A 169 -9.24 12.97 4.19
C LEU A 169 -9.81 14.37 4.52
N ASP A 170 -11.05 14.42 4.98
CA ASP A 170 -11.75 15.66 5.27
C ASP A 170 -11.16 16.39 6.50
N ALA A 171 -10.70 15.65 7.53
CA ALA A 171 -9.97 16.22 8.66
C ALA A 171 -8.65 16.88 8.22
N GLY A 172 -7.93 16.23 7.26
CA GLY A 172 -6.73 16.83 6.66
C GLY A 172 -7.03 18.12 5.89
N ARG A 173 -8.06 18.09 5.04
CA ARG A 173 -8.50 19.26 4.24
C ARG A 173 -8.99 20.43 5.07
N ALA A 174 -9.63 20.15 6.21
CA ALA A 174 -10.23 21.17 7.06
C ALA A 174 -9.23 21.98 7.88
N TYR A 175 -7.97 21.52 7.97
CA TYR A 175 -6.96 22.20 8.77
C TYR A 175 -5.98 22.99 7.91
N THR A 176 -5.71 24.21 8.34
CA THR A 176 -4.64 25.07 7.84
C THR A 176 -3.96 25.81 8.99
N ARG A 177 -2.66 26.05 8.87
CA ARG A 177 -1.89 26.85 9.82
C ARG A 177 -1.37 28.11 9.12
N SER A 178 -1.95 29.26 9.45
CA SER A 178 -1.46 30.56 8.98
C SER A 178 -0.26 31.02 9.81
N VAL A 179 0.77 31.53 9.15
CA VAL A 179 1.97 32.12 9.75
C VAL A 179 2.09 33.54 9.21
N THR A 180 2.27 34.50 10.08
CA THR A 180 2.50 35.91 9.70
C THR A 180 3.86 36.44 10.16
N ASP A 181 4.47 35.75 11.13
CA ASP A 181 5.83 36.05 11.57
C ASP A 181 6.85 35.19 10.81
N GLY A 182 7.63 35.82 9.94
CA GLY A 182 8.67 35.13 9.16
C GLY A 182 9.73 34.41 10.00
N SER A 183 9.87 34.72 11.29
CA SER A 183 10.81 34.01 12.17
C SER A 183 10.39 32.55 12.45
N GLU A 184 9.08 32.24 12.37
CA GLU A 184 8.60 30.86 12.49
C GLU A 184 9.01 29.97 11.31
N LEU A 185 9.44 30.57 10.17
CA LEU A 185 9.85 29.82 8.98
C LEU A 185 11.32 29.41 8.99
N ALA A 186 12.08 29.80 10.02
CA ALA A 186 13.49 29.45 10.12
C ALA A 186 13.71 27.93 9.99
N GLY A 187 14.69 27.55 9.19
CA GLY A 187 15.04 26.16 8.89
C GLY A 187 14.21 25.49 7.79
N LEU A 188 13.08 26.07 7.36
CA LEU A 188 12.30 25.50 6.26
C LEU A 188 12.98 25.69 4.91
N PRO A 189 12.92 24.69 4.00
CA PRO A 189 13.39 24.82 2.63
C PRO A 189 12.63 25.90 1.85
N ALA A 190 13.33 26.61 0.94
CA ALA A 190 12.77 27.70 0.17
C ALA A 190 11.50 27.31 -0.62
N ASN A 191 11.51 26.14 -1.26
CA ASN A 191 10.37 25.62 -2.00
C ASN A 191 9.12 25.40 -1.11
N ALA A 192 9.30 25.01 0.15
CA ALA A 192 8.19 24.85 1.10
C ALA A 192 7.62 26.20 1.51
N VAL A 193 8.50 27.19 1.73
CA VAL A 193 8.10 28.59 2.03
C VAL A 193 7.37 29.21 0.84
N ASP A 194 7.88 29.02 -0.38
CA ASP A 194 7.26 29.53 -1.62
C ASP A 194 5.88 28.94 -1.86
N ARG A 195 5.73 27.62 -1.61
CA ARG A 195 4.44 26.93 -1.70
C ARG A 195 3.45 27.49 -0.67
N ALA A 196 3.86 27.61 0.59
CA ALA A 196 3.00 28.18 1.64
C ALA A 196 2.58 29.63 1.36
N ALA A 197 3.48 30.44 0.73
CA ALA A 197 3.17 31.78 0.27
C ALA A 197 2.17 31.79 -0.90
N ALA A 198 2.28 30.82 -1.82
CA ALA A 198 1.33 30.65 -2.92
C ALA A 198 -0.06 30.23 -2.39
N ASP A 199 -0.11 29.28 -1.48
CA ASP A 199 -1.36 28.81 -0.83
C ASP A 199 -2.03 29.95 -0.06
N ALA A 200 -1.28 30.81 0.64
CA ALA A 200 -1.82 31.98 1.33
C ALA A 200 -2.42 33.00 0.33
N ARG A 201 -1.75 33.25 -0.79
CA ARG A 201 -2.27 34.13 -1.85
C ARG A 201 -3.56 33.61 -2.47
N GLU A 202 -3.61 32.32 -2.75
CA GLU A 202 -4.81 31.65 -3.27
C GLU A 202 -6.00 31.78 -2.29
N ALA A 203 -5.72 31.66 -0.99
CA ALA A 203 -6.70 31.83 0.08
C ALA A 203 -7.01 33.30 0.43
N ASN A 204 -6.40 34.30 -0.27
CA ASN A 204 -6.50 35.74 0.04
C ASN A 204 -6.08 36.06 1.48
N GLN A 205 -5.04 35.39 2.01
CA GLN A 205 -4.48 35.62 3.34
C GLN A 205 -3.06 36.23 3.22
N ALA A 206 -2.69 37.04 4.24
CA ALA A 206 -1.33 37.55 4.36
C ALA A 206 -0.40 36.49 4.97
N GLY A 207 0.89 36.54 4.60
CA GLY A 207 1.91 35.64 5.12
C GLY A 207 1.96 34.31 4.40
N TRP A 208 1.97 33.22 5.16
CA TRP A 208 2.15 31.84 4.67
C TRP A 208 1.05 30.96 5.23
N LEU A 209 0.56 30.02 4.38
CA LEU A 209 -0.50 29.09 4.75
C LEU A 209 -0.02 27.64 4.55
N PHE A 210 0.10 26.89 5.64
CA PHE A 210 0.44 25.47 5.60
C PHE A 210 -0.83 24.61 5.64
N LYS A 211 -1.02 23.78 4.61
CA LYS A 211 -2.07 22.75 4.56
C LYS A 211 -1.58 21.47 5.23
N LEU A 212 -2.48 20.64 5.75
CA LEU A 212 -2.13 19.38 6.43
C LEU A 212 -2.04 18.22 5.43
N ASP A 213 -1.14 18.31 4.50
CA ASP A 213 -0.74 17.20 3.62
C ASP A 213 0.55 16.53 4.10
N GLN A 214 0.83 15.33 3.58
CA GLN A 214 1.99 14.56 4.01
C GLN A 214 3.33 15.25 3.72
N PRO A 215 3.59 15.83 2.53
CA PRO A 215 4.83 16.56 2.28
C PRO A 215 5.04 17.73 3.23
N THR A 216 4.00 18.52 3.49
CA THR A 216 4.04 19.65 4.43
C THR A 216 4.36 19.16 5.85
N TYR A 217 3.67 18.11 6.30
CA TYR A 217 3.93 17.51 7.62
C TYR A 217 5.40 17.06 7.75
N LEU A 218 5.88 16.24 6.81
CA LEU A 218 7.26 15.71 6.87
C LEU A 218 8.30 16.83 6.83
N THR A 219 8.13 17.82 5.94
CA THR A 219 9.06 18.94 5.82
C THR A 219 9.13 19.78 7.10
N ILE A 220 7.97 20.13 7.69
CA ILE A 220 7.93 20.91 8.93
C ILE A 220 8.56 20.14 10.09
N MET A 221 8.21 18.84 10.21
CA MET A 221 8.73 18.00 11.29
C MET A 221 10.24 17.82 11.22
N ALA A 222 10.83 17.71 10.03
CA ALA A 222 12.27 17.53 9.84
C ALA A 222 13.06 18.85 9.92
N SER A 223 12.49 19.97 9.43
CA SER A 223 13.28 21.15 9.10
C SER A 223 12.96 22.40 9.94
N ALA A 224 11.70 22.59 10.41
CA ALA A 224 11.33 23.83 11.10
C ALA A 224 12.05 23.97 12.44
N GLU A 225 12.77 25.10 12.65
CA GLU A 225 13.42 25.42 13.93
C GLU A 225 12.38 25.76 15.02
N SER A 226 11.24 26.34 14.64
CA SER A 226 10.14 26.65 15.54
C SER A 226 9.53 25.38 16.16
N ALA A 227 9.83 25.11 17.42
CA ALA A 227 9.23 24.00 18.17
C ALA A 227 7.71 24.13 18.28
N GLN A 228 7.18 25.37 18.29
CA GLN A 228 5.74 25.61 18.33
C GLN A 228 5.08 25.22 17.01
N LEU A 229 5.67 25.60 15.86
CA LEU A 229 5.16 25.20 14.55
C LEU A 229 5.16 23.67 14.39
N ARG A 230 6.26 22.99 14.80
CA ARG A 230 6.30 21.51 14.81
C ARG A 230 5.20 20.92 15.69
N ARG A 231 4.99 21.45 16.90
CA ARG A 231 3.94 20.99 17.81
C ARG A 231 2.54 21.17 17.22
N ASP A 232 2.24 22.35 16.68
CA ASP A 232 0.91 22.65 16.11
C ASP A 232 0.57 21.69 14.95
N ILE A 233 1.52 21.47 14.04
CA ILE A 233 1.35 20.57 12.90
C ILE A 233 1.31 19.11 13.35
N TYR A 234 2.16 18.70 14.31
CA TYR A 234 2.12 17.36 14.90
C TYR A 234 0.78 17.07 15.58
N GLU A 235 0.30 17.99 16.40
CA GLU A 235 -0.98 17.85 17.09
C GLU A 235 -2.13 17.72 16.07
N ALA A 236 -2.18 18.60 15.08
CA ALA A 236 -3.17 18.53 14.03
C ALA A 236 -3.12 17.19 13.26
N TRP A 237 -1.91 16.69 12.97
CA TRP A 237 -1.71 15.43 12.26
C TRP A 237 -2.14 14.21 13.06
N ILE A 238 -1.69 14.12 14.32
CA ILE A 238 -1.89 12.91 15.13
C ILE A 238 -3.28 12.81 15.76
N THR A 239 -4.03 13.91 15.75
CA THR A 239 -5.43 13.98 16.23
C THR A 239 -6.45 14.00 15.10
N ARG A 240 -6.03 13.85 13.84
CA ARG A 240 -6.96 13.80 12.70
C ARG A 240 -8.05 12.77 12.91
N ALA A 241 -9.25 13.13 12.54
CA ALA A 241 -10.44 12.29 12.63
C ALA A 241 -10.68 11.73 14.05
N SER A 242 -10.44 12.53 15.09
CA SER A 242 -10.70 12.14 16.49
C SER A 242 -11.51 13.18 17.25
N GLU A 243 -11.76 12.88 18.52
CA GLU A 243 -12.44 13.76 19.48
C GLU A 243 -11.56 14.91 19.98
N LEU A 244 -10.27 14.93 19.61
CA LEU A 244 -9.30 15.95 20.02
C LEU A 244 -8.74 16.72 18.82
N GLY A 245 -7.99 17.77 19.15
CA GLY A 245 -7.25 18.59 18.19
C GLY A 245 -8.13 19.63 17.47
N PRO A 246 -7.59 20.26 16.40
CA PRO A 246 -8.24 21.40 15.75
C PRO A 246 -9.60 21.08 15.11
N SER A 247 -9.84 19.83 14.74
CA SER A 247 -11.09 19.34 14.13
C SER A 247 -11.91 18.49 15.09
N ALA A 248 -11.70 18.63 16.41
CA ALA A 248 -12.29 17.80 17.46
C ALA A 248 -13.78 17.51 17.24
N GLY A 249 -14.11 16.21 17.17
CA GLY A 249 -15.48 15.71 17.05
C GLY A 249 -16.16 15.91 15.68
N LYS A 250 -15.59 16.70 14.76
CA LYS A 250 -16.22 16.95 13.46
C LYS A 250 -16.15 15.77 12.50
N PHE A 251 -15.06 15.01 12.56
CA PHE A 251 -14.78 13.85 11.68
C PHE A 251 -14.39 12.62 12.52
N ASP A 252 -14.97 12.46 13.71
CA ASP A 252 -14.51 11.47 14.69
C ASP A 252 -14.72 10.03 14.23
N ASN A 253 -13.63 9.29 14.15
CA ASN A 253 -13.60 7.86 13.78
C ASN A 253 -13.68 6.92 15.00
N ASN A 254 -13.61 7.41 16.24
CA ASN A 254 -13.71 6.53 17.41
C ASN A 254 -15.04 5.76 17.47
N PRO A 255 -16.22 6.37 17.18
CA PRO A 255 -17.46 5.60 17.08
C PRO A 255 -17.43 4.54 15.96
N ILE A 256 -16.78 4.87 14.83
CA ILE A 256 -16.62 3.93 13.70
C ILE A 256 -15.76 2.74 14.10
N ILE A 257 -14.63 2.96 14.78
CA ILE A 257 -13.78 1.89 15.32
C ILE A 257 -14.55 1.00 16.30
N ALA A 258 -15.33 1.65 17.20
CA ALA A 258 -16.14 0.94 18.21
C ALA A 258 -17.20 0.05 17.56
N GLU A 259 -17.67 0.37 16.35
CA GLU A 259 -18.61 -0.47 15.58
C GLU A 259 -17.90 -1.52 14.71
N ILE A 260 -16.75 -1.19 14.10
CA ILE A 260 -15.98 -2.11 13.25
C ILE A 260 -15.52 -3.36 14.03
N LEU A 261 -14.97 -3.20 15.22
CA LEU A 261 -14.36 -4.31 15.96
C LEU A 261 -15.34 -5.40 16.34
N PRO A 262 -16.52 -5.10 16.92
CA PRO A 262 -17.56 -6.12 17.15
C PRO A 262 -18.03 -6.81 15.88
N LEU A 263 -18.24 -6.05 14.80
CA LEU A 263 -18.67 -6.60 13.51
C LEU A 263 -17.64 -7.55 12.89
N ARG A 264 -16.36 -7.22 12.96
CA ARG A 264 -15.27 -8.12 12.54
C ARG A 264 -15.22 -9.39 13.37
N HIS A 265 -15.37 -9.26 14.68
CA HIS A 265 -15.43 -10.43 15.57
C HIS A 265 -16.62 -11.30 15.22
N GLU A 266 -17.83 -10.71 15.07
CA GLU A 266 -19.04 -11.41 14.68
C GLU A 266 -18.87 -12.15 13.35
N LEU A 267 -18.32 -11.47 12.33
CA LEU A 267 -18.07 -12.08 11.02
C LEU A 267 -17.18 -13.32 11.13
N ALA A 268 -16.07 -13.22 11.87
CA ALA A 268 -15.17 -14.34 12.09
C ALA A 268 -15.86 -15.52 12.83
N ARG A 269 -16.68 -15.20 13.85
CA ARG A 269 -17.45 -16.20 14.62
C ARG A 269 -18.46 -16.93 13.75
N LEU A 270 -19.17 -16.21 12.89
CA LEU A 270 -20.15 -16.80 11.96
C LEU A 270 -19.51 -17.90 11.10
N VAL A 271 -18.30 -17.68 10.59
CA VAL A 271 -17.59 -18.65 9.72
C VAL A 271 -16.66 -19.60 10.49
N GLY A 272 -16.83 -19.70 11.81
CA GLY A 272 -16.22 -20.74 12.65
C GLY A 272 -14.85 -20.41 13.26
N PHE A 273 -14.35 -19.18 13.12
CA PHE A 273 -13.09 -18.75 13.73
C PHE A 273 -13.32 -18.20 15.16
N GLN A 274 -12.29 -18.26 15.98
CA GLN A 274 -12.40 -17.77 17.37
C GLN A 274 -12.38 -16.25 17.47
N ASN A 275 -11.61 -15.60 16.60
CA ASN A 275 -11.42 -14.16 16.52
C ASN A 275 -11.11 -13.74 15.07
N PHE A 276 -11.08 -12.44 14.84
CA PHE A 276 -10.83 -11.90 13.50
C PHE A 276 -9.38 -12.12 13.02
N ALA A 277 -8.40 -12.18 13.93
CA ALA A 277 -7.01 -12.45 13.55
C ALA A 277 -6.85 -13.87 12.99
N ASP A 278 -7.46 -14.88 13.60
CA ASP A 278 -7.46 -16.25 13.07
C ASP A 278 -8.16 -16.35 11.70
N TYR A 279 -9.27 -15.62 11.51
CA TYR A 279 -9.94 -15.51 10.22
C TYR A 279 -9.03 -14.88 9.15
N ALA A 280 -8.35 -13.76 9.47
CA ALA A 280 -7.44 -13.11 8.57
C ALA A 280 -6.25 -13.99 8.18
N LEU A 281 -5.74 -14.81 9.10
CA LEU A 281 -4.62 -15.73 8.85
C LEU A 281 -4.97 -16.90 7.92
N ALA A 282 -6.24 -17.20 7.69
CA ALA A 282 -6.67 -18.29 6.80
C ALA A 282 -6.15 -18.14 5.34
N THR A 283 -5.76 -16.92 4.92
CA THR A 283 -5.22 -16.61 3.59
C THR A 283 -3.79 -16.08 3.63
N ARG A 284 -3.04 -16.29 4.72
CA ARG A 284 -1.68 -15.76 4.94
C ARG A 284 -0.63 -16.89 4.91
N MET A 285 0.65 -16.49 4.86
CA MET A 285 1.79 -17.39 5.07
C MET A 285 1.92 -17.81 6.54
N ALA A 286 1.71 -16.88 7.46
CA ALA A 286 1.74 -17.14 8.90
C ALA A 286 0.59 -18.08 9.28
N LYS A 287 0.92 -19.17 10.01
CA LYS A 287 0.00 -20.28 10.27
C LYS A 287 -0.94 -20.04 11.43
N ASN A 288 -0.59 -19.17 12.37
CA ASN A 288 -1.37 -18.88 13.58
C ASN A 288 -0.87 -17.62 14.29
N GLY A 289 -1.71 -17.08 15.19
CA GLY A 289 -1.39 -15.87 15.93
C GLY A 289 -0.14 -15.98 16.82
N LYS A 290 0.17 -17.17 17.35
CA LYS A 290 1.37 -17.40 18.16
C LYS A 290 2.64 -17.18 17.33
N GLN A 291 2.65 -17.58 16.06
CA GLN A 291 3.78 -17.35 15.16
C GLN A 291 3.97 -15.86 14.89
N VAL A 292 2.89 -15.12 14.61
CA VAL A 292 2.94 -13.67 14.37
C VAL A 292 3.48 -12.92 15.59
N LEU A 293 2.86 -13.14 16.75
CA LEU A 293 3.28 -12.47 17.99
C LEU A 293 4.70 -12.87 18.40
N GLY A 294 5.08 -14.14 18.26
CA GLY A 294 6.44 -14.61 18.54
C GLY A 294 7.50 -13.96 17.65
N PHE A 295 7.18 -13.75 16.37
CA PHE A 295 8.02 -13.03 15.42
C PHE A 295 8.19 -11.55 15.82
N LEU A 296 7.10 -10.85 16.13
CA LEU A 296 7.14 -9.44 16.56
C LEU A 296 7.89 -9.26 17.88
N ASP A 297 7.67 -10.15 18.85
CA ASP A 297 8.34 -10.12 20.15
C ASP A 297 9.85 -10.41 20.03
N ASP A 298 10.26 -11.32 19.13
CA ASP A 298 11.68 -11.60 18.89
C ASP A 298 12.40 -10.40 18.29
N LEU A 299 11.81 -9.78 17.24
CA LEU A 299 12.36 -8.56 16.66
C LEU A 299 12.41 -7.41 17.68
N ALA A 300 11.34 -7.19 18.45
CA ALA A 300 11.31 -6.15 19.48
C ALA A 300 12.44 -6.34 20.49
N ARG A 301 12.65 -7.56 20.98
CA ARG A 301 13.69 -7.88 21.96
C ARG A 301 15.09 -7.58 21.42
N ARG A 302 15.36 -7.85 20.16
CA ARG A 302 16.63 -7.56 19.48
C ARG A 302 16.84 -6.06 19.26
N CYS A 303 15.79 -5.33 18.91
CA CYS A 303 15.86 -3.90 18.61
C CYS A 303 15.91 -3.02 19.85
N LEU A 304 15.26 -3.39 20.96
CA LEU A 304 15.10 -2.55 22.16
C LEU A 304 16.42 -1.98 22.72
N PRO A 305 17.54 -2.73 22.86
CA PRO A 305 18.79 -2.16 23.36
C PRO A 305 19.35 -1.06 22.46
N ALA A 306 19.36 -1.30 21.13
CA ALA A 306 19.86 -0.34 20.15
C ALA A 306 18.96 0.90 20.08
N ALA A 307 17.64 0.72 20.05
CA ALA A 307 16.69 1.84 20.01
C ALA A 307 16.76 2.74 21.25
N ARG A 308 17.01 2.17 22.43
CA ARG A 308 17.25 2.97 23.65
C ARG A 308 18.53 3.80 23.55
N GLN A 309 19.57 3.23 22.96
CA GLN A 309 20.83 3.96 22.73
C GLN A 309 20.62 5.07 21.70
N GLU A 310 19.96 4.79 20.57
CA GLU A 310 19.63 5.77 19.53
C GLU A 310 18.81 6.93 20.09
N PHE A 311 17.81 6.66 20.95
CA PHE A 311 17.01 7.70 21.59
C PHE A 311 17.81 8.51 22.61
N SER A 312 18.68 7.84 23.41
CA SER A 312 19.59 8.51 24.33
C SER A 312 20.56 9.45 23.62
N ASP A 313 21.09 9.01 22.48
CA ASP A 313 21.98 9.82 21.64
C ASP A 313 21.28 11.07 21.10
N LEU A 314 19.98 10.96 20.72
CA LEU A 314 19.16 12.10 20.30
C LEU A 314 18.91 13.10 21.43
N GLU A 315 18.60 12.62 22.65
CA GLU A 315 18.42 13.49 23.83
C GLU A 315 19.73 14.17 24.26
N GLU A 316 20.84 13.45 24.21
CA GLU A 316 22.17 14.00 24.49
C GLU A 316 22.53 15.10 23.48
N PHE A 317 22.34 14.84 22.18
CA PHE A 317 22.58 15.82 21.13
C PHE A 317 21.68 17.06 21.26
N ALA A 318 20.42 16.87 21.64
CA ALA A 318 19.47 17.97 21.87
C ALA A 318 19.74 18.73 23.18
N GLY A 319 20.49 18.16 24.13
CA GLY A 319 20.73 18.73 25.46
C GLY A 319 19.47 18.81 26.34
N ARG A 320 18.42 18.06 25.99
CA ARG A 320 17.12 18.06 26.72
C ARG A 320 16.31 16.80 26.40
N LYS A 321 15.31 16.54 27.22
CA LYS A 321 14.30 15.53 26.92
C LYS A 321 13.49 15.92 25.67
N LEU A 322 13.23 14.92 24.81
CA LEU A 322 12.53 15.11 23.54
C LEU A 322 11.07 14.75 23.65
N ASN A 323 10.24 15.57 23.02
CA ASN A 323 8.84 15.25 22.77
C ASN A 323 8.70 14.54 21.40
N ALA A 324 7.57 13.91 21.16
CA ALA A 324 7.31 13.23 19.90
C ALA A 324 7.45 14.14 18.66
N TRP A 325 7.09 15.40 18.75
CA TRP A 325 7.24 16.40 17.67
C TRP A 325 8.65 16.94 17.48
N ASP A 326 9.58 16.56 18.34
CA ASP A 326 11.01 16.93 18.23
C ASP A 326 11.81 15.84 17.49
N MET A 327 11.30 14.61 17.42
CA MET A 327 12.06 13.45 16.97
C MET A 327 12.65 13.61 15.57
N ALA A 328 11.81 13.92 14.57
CA ALA A 328 12.28 14.04 13.20
C ALA A 328 13.29 15.19 13.03
N PHE A 329 13.07 16.32 13.71
CA PHE A 329 13.98 17.47 13.68
C PHE A 329 15.37 17.13 14.22
N TYR A 330 15.44 16.54 15.42
CA TYR A 330 16.73 16.19 16.02
C TYR A 330 17.37 14.98 15.34
N SER A 331 16.60 14.05 14.78
CA SER A 331 17.13 12.98 13.94
C SER A 331 17.84 13.53 12.72
N GLU A 332 17.22 14.44 11.97
CA GLU A 332 17.84 15.07 10.80
C GLU A 332 19.12 15.84 11.18
N ARG A 333 19.09 16.62 12.25
CA ARG A 333 20.24 17.38 12.75
C ARG A 333 21.39 16.48 13.24
N LEU A 334 21.08 15.40 13.94
CA LEU A 334 22.07 14.43 14.39
C LEU A 334 22.69 13.67 13.21
N GLN A 335 21.86 13.27 12.25
CA GLN A 335 22.30 12.64 11.00
C GLN A 335 23.25 13.56 10.25
N GLU A 336 22.87 14.82 10.04
CA GLU A 336 23.72 15.83 9.41
C GLU A 336 25.03 16.04 10.17
N SER A 337 24.97 16.10 11.49
CA SER A 337 26.17 16.24 12.34
C SER A 337 27.14 15.06 12.20
N ARG A 338 26.62 13.82 12.22
CA ARG A 338 27.41 12.59 12.19
C ARG A 338 27.93 12.25 10.78
N PHE A 339 27.07 12.34 9.79
CA PHE A 339 27.37 11.88 8.43
C PHE A 339 27.69 13.02 7.47
N LYS A 340 27.50 14.30 7.86
CA LYS A 340 27.69 15.47 7.00
C LYS A 340 26.85 15.40 5.70
N VAL A 341 25.64 14.83 5.81
CA VAL A 341 24.66 14.74 4.75
C VAL A 341 23.27 14.89 5.34
N SER A 342 22.40 15.66 4.68
CA SER A 342 20.99 15.83 5.02
C SER A 342 20.10 15.45 3.83
N GLN A 343 18.84 15.15 4.05
CA GLN A 343 17.87 14.91 2.97
C GLN A 343 17.78 16.13 2.04
N GLU A 344 17.81 17.34 2.59
CA GLU A 344 17.79 18.57 1.78
C GLU A 344 19.06 18.76 0.93
N ALA A 345 20.23 18.40 1.42
CA ALA A 345 21.48 18.47 0.65
C ALA A 345 21.52 17.43 -0.49
N LEU A 346 20.79 16.32 -0.35
CA LEU A 346 20.67 15.28 -1.37
C LEU A 346 19.62 15.62 -2.45
N ARG A 347 18.57 16.34 -2.10
CA ARG A 347 17.42 16.65 -2.95
C ARG A 347 17.80 17.18 -4.35
N PRO A 348 18.76 18.09 -4.53
CA PRO A 348 19.18 18.56 -5.87
C PRO A 348 19.72 17.46 -6.80
N TYR A 349 20.14 16.33 -6.25
CA TYR A 349 20.65 15.20 -7.02
C TYR A 349 19.58 14.19 -7.43
N PHE A 350 18.35 14.32 -6.93
CA PHE A 350 17.24 13.42 -7.24
C PHE A 350 16.06 14.14 -7.93
N PRO A 351 16.28 14.82 -9.07
CA PRO A 351 15.14 15.31 -9.85
C PRO A 351 14.34 14.12 -10.38
N LEU A 352 13.00 14.13 -10.24
CA LEU A 352 12.13 13.02 -10.62
C LEU A 352 12.39 12.47 -12.03
N PRO A 353 12.62 13.30 -13.09
CA PRO A 353 12.92 12.77 -14.42
C PRO A 353 14.20 11.91 -14.47
N LYS A 354 15.23 12.29 -13.69
CA LYS A 354 16.48 11.52 -13.58
C LYS A 354 16.28 10.23 -12.82
N VAL A 355 15.53 10.27 -11.70
CA VAL A 355 15.19 9.07 -10.91
C VAL A 355 14.45 8.07 -11.77
N LEU A 356 13.43 8.51 -12.53
CA LEU A 356 12.67 7.65 -13.45
C LEU A 356 13.55 7.04 -14.53
N SER A 357 14.40 7.84 -15.18
CA SER A 357 15.29 7.30 -16.20
C SER A 357 16.26 6.23 -15.66
N GLY A 358 16.74 6.43 -14.43
CA GLY A 358 17.61 5.46 -13.75
C GLY A 358 16.87 4.20 -13.32
N LEU A 359 15.65 4.32 -12.78
CA LEU A 359 14.77 3.19 -12.47
C LEU A 359 14.49 2.36 -13.74
N PHE A 360 14.18 3.02 -14.86
CA PHE A 360 13.92 2.34 -16.13
C PHE A 360 15.17 1.63 -16.66
N ALA A 361 16.35 2.23 -16.53
CA ALA A 361 17.61 1.59 -16.88
C ALA A 361 17.94 0.39 -16.00
N LEU A 362 17.61 0.44 -14.70
CA LEU A 362 17.73 -0.69 -13.78
C LEU A 362 16.84 -1.85 -14.21
N VAL A 363 15.56 -1.59 -14.46
CA VAL A 363 14.57 -2.58 -14.86
C VAL A 363 14.93 -3.23 -16.21
N GLN A 364 15.46 -2.43 -17.15
CA GLN A 364 15.98 -2.96 -18.41
C GLN A 364 17.15 -3.93 -18.18
N ARG A 365 18.08 -3.59 -17.28
CA ARG A 365 19.22 -4.47 -16.96
C ARG A 365 18.79 -5.76 -16.29
N LEU A 366 17.82 -5.69 -15.36
CA LEU A 366 17.36 -6.84 -14.59
C LEU A 366 16.46 -7.78 -15.40
N TYR A 367 15.50 -7.20 -16.13
CA TYR A 367 14.39 -7.96 -16.72
C TYR A 367 14.30 -7.84 -18.25
N GLY A 368 15.12 -7.01 -18.88
CA GLY A 368 15.13 -6.82 -20.33
C GLY A 368 13.94 -6.03 -20.86
N ILE A 369 13.17 -5.36 -20.02
CA ILE A 369 12.00 -4.54 -20.40
C ILE A 369 12.29 -3.06 -20.25
N THR A 370 11.77 -2.26 -21.17
CA THR A 370 11.99 -0.80 -21.17
C THR A 370 10.64 -0.07 -21.09
N PRO A 371 10.40 0.73 -20.03
CA PRO A 371 9.26 1.64 -20.00
C PRO A 371 9.42 2.75 -21.05
N GLN A 372 8.39 2.97 -21.87
CA GLN A 372 8.34 4.01 -22.91
C GLN A 372 7.09 4.85 -22.74
N GLU A 373 7.22 6.16 -22.61
CA GLU A 373 6.07 7.05 -22.48
C GLU A 373 5.22 7.01 -23.75
N ARG A 374 3.91 6.83 -23.59
CA ARG A 374 2.93 6.91 -24.66
C ARG A 374 2.01 8.12 -24.44
N PRO A 375 2.23 9.24 -25.13
CA PRO A 375 1.36 10.41 -25.01
C PRO A 375 -0.02 10.17 -25.61
N GLY A 376 -0.99 11.01 -25.24
CA GLY A 376 -2.33 10.99 -25.81
C GLY A 376 -3.29 9.98 -25.16
N ILE A 377 -2.85 9.26 -24.13
CA ILE A 377 -3.75 8.44 -23.32
C ILE A 377 -4.54 9.36 -22.38
N GLY A 378 -5.88 9.10 -22.29
CA GLY A 378 -6.76 9.83 -21.38
C GLY A 378 -6.39 9.60 -19.92
N VAL A 379 -6.15 10.67 -19.19
CA VAL A 379 -5.75 10.67 -17.77
C VAL A 379 -6.71 11.51 -16.93
N TRP A 380 -6.70 11.35 -15.62
CA TRP A 380 -7.54 12.09 -14.66
C TRP A 380 -6.95 13.41 -14.20
N HIS A 381 -5.65 13.64 -14.44
CA HIS A 381 -4.98 14.90 -14.10
C HIS A 381 -3.81 15.15 -15.07
N PRO A 382 -3.52 16.41 -15.46
CA PRO A 382 -2.47 16.73 -16.45
C PRO A 382 -1.05 16.30 -16.07
N SER A 383 -0.77 16.07 -14.79
CA SER A 383 0.54 15.59 -14.32
C SER A 383 0.75 14.09 -14.47
N VAL A 384 -0.32 13.33 -14.73
CA VAL A 384 -0.25 11.87 -14.87
C VAL A 384 0.37 11.53 -16.23
N ARG A 385 1.20 10.49 -16.23
CA ARG A 385 1.84 9.96 -17.46
C ARG A 385 1.50 8.48 -17.59
N TYR A 386 1.46 8.01 -18.84
CA TYR A 386 1.28 6.60 -19.16
C TYR A 386 2.50 6.05 -19.86
N TYR A 387 2.93 4.85 -19.48
CA TYR A 387 4.07 4.15 -20.04
C TYR A 387 3.68 2.74 -20.50
N ASP A 388 4.15 2.36 -21.69
CA ASP A 388 4.18 0.95 -22.12
C ASP A 388 5.45 0.27 -21.62
N LEU A 389 5.37 -0.98 -21.20
CA LEU A 389 6.53 -1.83 -20.96
C LEU A 389 6.82 -2.62 -22.24
N VAL A 390 8.01 -2.42 -22.81
CA VAL A 390 8.40 -2.95 -24.10
C VAL A 390 9.58 -3.91 -23.97
N GLU A 391 9.44 -5.11 -24.52
CA GLU A 391 10.51 -6.07 -24.62
C GLU A 391 11.49 -5.77 -25.79
N PRO A 392 12.71 -6.34 -25.80
CA PRO A 392 13.57 -6.34 -27.00
C PRO A 392 12.79 -6.85 -28.21
N GLY A 393 12.77 -6.06 -29.30
CA GLY A 393 11.96 -6.37 -30.49
C GLY A 393 10.65 -5.57 -30.60
N GLY A 394 10.32 -4.73 -29.62
CA GLY A 394 9.22 -3.76 -29.71
C GLY A 394 7.85 -4.31 -29.26
N ARG A 395 7.77 -5.51 -28.71
CA ARG A 395 6.53 -6.09 -28.19
C ARG A 395 6.15 -5.43 -26.87
N ILE A 396 4.95 -4.83 -26.80
CA ILE A 396 4.37 -4.34 -25.56
C ILE A 396 3.88 -5.55 -24.74
N VAL A 397 4.26 -5.61 -23.48
CA VAL A 397 3.89 -6.71 -22.55
C VAL A 397 3.04 -6.26 -21.36
N ALA A 398 3.07 -4.96 -21.04
CA ALA A 398 2.31 -4.37 -19.94
C ALA A 398 2.26 -2.85 -20.10
N GLY A 399 1.62 -2.16 -19.16
CA GLY A 399 1.68 -0.70 -19.08
C GLY A 399 1.42 -0.20 -17.66
N PHE A 400 1.65 1.08 -17.43
CA PHE A 400 1.30 1.71 -16.16
C PHE A 400 1.02 3.20 -16.29
N PHE A 401 0.13 3.70 -15.43
CA PHE A 401 -0.04 5.10 -15.15
C PHE A 401 0.86 5.48 -13.97
N LEU A 402 1.49 6.65 -14.05
CA LEU A 402 2.27 7.24 -12.96
C LEU A 402 1.63 8.56 -12.53
N ASP A 403 1.15 8.62 -11.30
CA ASP A 403 0.57 9.80 -10.65
C ASP A 403 1.44 10.23 -9.47
N PRO A 404 2.48 11.06 -9.68
CA PRO A 404 3.53 11.24 -8.68
C PRO A 404 3.21 12.29 -7.61
N TYR A 405 2.30 13.26 -7.85
CA TYR A 405 2.22 14.46 -7.01
C TYR A 405 1.01 14.51 -6.08
N SER A 406 1.22 15.12 -4.91
CA SER A 406 0.19 15.42 -3.94
C SER A 406 -0.80 16.47 -4.46
N ARG A 407 -2.08 16.30 -4.14
CA ARG A 407 -3.19 17.22 -4.45
C ARG A 407 -4.25 17.14 -3.35
N SER A 408 -5.07 18.18 -3.23
CA SER A 408 -6.14 18.24 -2.22
C SER A 408 -7.21 17.16 -2.42
N GLU A 409 -7.48 16.76 -3.67
CA GLU A 409 -8.48 15.75 -4.03
C GLU A 409 -7.95 14.32 -3.96
N LYS A 410 -6.67 14.14 -3.65
CA LYS A 410 -5.99 12.86 -3.65
C LYS A 410 -5.75 12.36 -2.22
N ARG A 411 -6.03 11.07 -2.02
CA ARG A 411 -5.72 10.37 -0.76
C ARG A 411 -4.20 10.46 -0.49
N SER A 412 -3.82 10.65 0.77
CA SER A 412 -2.41 10.64 1.19
C SER A 412 -1.83 9.22 1.22
N GLY A 413 -0.49 9.12 1.20
CA GLY A 413 0.26 7.88 1.11
C GLY A 413 0.70 7.57 -0.31
N ALA A 414 1.32 6.41 -0.52
CA ALA A 414 1.63 5.87 -1.83
C ALA A 414 0.97 4.49 -1.95
N TRP A 415 0.66 4.07 -3.17
CA TRP A 415 0.08 2.75 -3.43
C TRP A 415 0.11 2.40 -4.92
N MET A 416 0.04 1.11 -5.21
CA MET A 416 -0.24 0.59 -6.53
C MET A 416 -1.68 0.07 -6.57
N ASP A 417 -2.43 0.42 -7.63
CA ASP A 417 -3.73 -0.16 -7.96
C ASP A 417 -3.68 -0.91 -9.31
N GLU A 418 -4.60 -1.86 -9.48
CA GLU A 418 -4.77 -2.60 -10.72
C GLU A 418 -5.74 -1.87 -11.66
N CYS A 419 -5.23 -1.32 -12.76
CA CYS A 419 -6.08 -0.73 -13.82
C CYS A 419 -6.67 -1.81 -14.74
N VAL A 420 -5.82 -2.73 -15.19
CA VAL A 420 -6.17 -3.89 -16.00
C VAL A 420 -5.46 -5.10 -15.45
N ILE A 421 -6.20 -6.14 -15.09
CA ILE A 421 -5.64 -7.41 -14.66
C ILE A 421 -5.23 -8.22 -15.91
N ALA A 422 -4.09 -8.90 -15.84
CA ALA A 422 -3.67 -9.80 -16.91
C ALA A 422 -4.67 -10.93 -17.11
N LYS A 423 -5.00 -11.24 -18.36
CA LYS A 423 -5.72 -12.46 -18.70
C LYS A 423 -5.26 -13.07 -20.03
N SER A 424 -5.32 -14.38 -20.10
CA SER A 424 -5.18 -15.14 -21.36
C SER A 424 -6.19 -16.27 -21.34
N LEU A 425 -7.41 -15.96 -21.71
CA LEU A 425 -8.57 -16.86 -21.69
C LEU A 425 -9.11 -17.03 -23.11
N PRO A 426 -9.96 -18.05 -23.39
CA PRO A 426 -10.51 -18.27 -24.73
C PRO A 426 -11.26 -17.06 -25.32
N ALA A 427 -11.90 -16.25 -24.48
CA ALA A 427 -12.57 -15.01 -24.89
C ALA A 427 -11.63 -13.85 -25.25
N GLY A 428 -10.31 -13.99 -25.04
CA GLY A 428 -9.31 -13.01 -25.41
C GLY A 428 -8.22 -12.79 -24.36
N THR A 429 -7.23 -12.01 -24.75
CA THR A 429 -6.08 -11.65 -23.90
C THR A 429 -6.16 -10.18 -23.48
N ALA A 430 -5.68 -9.86 -22.29
CA ALA A 430 -5.47 -8.49 -21.83
C ALA A 430 -4.09 -8.38 -21.17
N LEU A 431 -3.36 -7.33 -21.55
CA LEU A 431 -2.08 -7.01 -20.92
C LEU A 431 -2.32 -6.31 -19.58
N PRO A 432 -1.54 -6.60 -18.55
CA PRO A 432 -1.68 -5.97 -17.25
C PRO A 432 -1.31 -4.48 -17.31
N VAL A 433 -2.07 -3.65 -16.61
CA VAL A 433 -1.80 -2.22 -16.48
C VAL A 433 -1.90 -1.85 -14.99
N ALA A 434 -0.84 -1.28 -14.45
CA ALA A 434 -0.79 -0.77 -13.08
C ALA A 434 -1.13 0.73 -13.02
N GLN A 435 -1.53 1.19 -11.84
CA GLN A 435 -1.61 2.60 -11.47
C GLN A 435 -0.66 2.82 -10.29
N LEU A 436 0.43 3.55 -10.53
CA LEU A 436 1.43 3.88 -9.52
C LEU A 436 1.16 5.28 -8.99
N VAL A 437 0.83 5.38 -7.73
CA VAL A 437 0.39 6.63 -7.09
C VAL A 437 1.33 7.00 -5.97
N CYS A 438 1.91 8.21 -6.04
CA CYS A 438 2.73 8.80 -4.98
C CYS A 438 2.16 10.16 -4.57
N ASN A 439 2.72 10.76 -3.53
CA ASN A 439 2.32 12.06 -3.03
C ASN A 439 3.55 12.98 -2.83
N PHE A 440 4.41 13.07 -3.85
CA PHE A 440 5.58 13.94 -3.84
C PHE A 440 5.19 15.42 -3.98
N THR A 441 6.11 16.31 -3.61
CA THR A 441 5.94 17.73 -3.85
C THR A 441 5.90 18.03 -5.35
N ALA A 442 4.86 18.72 -5.81
CA ALA A 442 4.73 19.10 -7.21
C ALA A 442 5.80 20.12 -7.65
N PRO A 443 6.14 20.17 -8.94
CA PRO A 443 7.02 21.19 -9.49
C PRO A 443 6.51 22.61 -9.23
N VAL A 444 7.42 23.54 -8.94
CA VAL A 444 7.10 24.97 -8.74
C VAL A 444 7.95 25.81 -9.67
N GLY A 445 7.36 26.83 -10.31
CA GLY A 445 8.11 27.81 -11.12
C GLY A 445 8.83 27.24 -12.33
N GLY A 446 8.40 26.06 -12.85
CA GLY A 446 9.05 25.41 -13.99
C GLY A 446 10.26 24.53 -13.64
N ALA A 447 10.71 24.51 -12.38
CA ALA A 447 11.73 23.60 -11.90
C ALA A 447 11.14 22.18 -11.71
N PRO A 448 11.89 21.09 -11.97
CA PRO A 448 11.40 19.74 -11.74
C PRO A 448 11.17 19.47 -10.25
N SER A 449 10.30 18.51 -9.93
CA SER A 449 10.17 17.98 -8.58
C SER A 449 11.49 17.34 -8.15
N LEU A 450 12.02 17.77 -7.01
CA LEU A 450 13.25 17.25 -6.41
C LEU A 450 12.85 16.35 -5.24
N LEU A 451 13.25 15.08 -5.31
CA LEU A 451 12.89 14.07 -4.31
C LEU A 451 13.91 14.01 -3.18
N THR A 452 13.44 13.67 -1.98
CA THR A 452 14.33 13.13 -0.94
C THR A 452 14.72 11.70 -1.29
N HIS A 453 15.76 11.17 -0.64
CA HIS A 453 16.11 9.76 -0.82
C HIS A 453 14.99 8.81 -0.36
N ASP A 454 14.23 9.20 0.67
CA ASP A 454 13.07 8.44 1.14
C ASP A 454 11.91 8.45 0.12
N GLU A 455 11.69 9.58 -0.59
CA GLU A 455 10.72 9.64 -1.69
C GLU A 455 11.17 8.80 -2.89
N VAL A 456 12.48 8.71 -3.16
CA VAL A 456 13.04 7.78 -4.16
C VAL A 456 12.79 6.33 -3.73
N THR A 457 12.99 5.99 -2.47
CA THR A 457 12.69 4.66 -1.90
C THR A 457 11.22 4.31 -2.09
N THR A 458 10.32 5.25 -1.78
CA THR A 458 8.87 5.08 -1.99
C THR A 458 8.52 4.81 -3.46
N LEU A 459 9.12 5.54 -4.41
CA LEU A 459 8.89 5.30 -5.84
C LEU A 459 9.33 3.90 -6.27
N PHE A 460 10.47 3.43 -5.76
CA PHE A 460 10.96 2.06 -6.03
C PHE A 460 10.05 1.00 -5.42
N HIS A 461 9.53 1.27 -4.22
CA HIS A 461 8.54 0.43 -3.55
C HIS A 461 7.30 0.22 -4.43
N GLU A 462 6.63 1.32 -4.81
CA GLU A 462 5.42 1.24 -5.64
C GLU A 462 5.69 0.60 -6.99
N PHE A 463 6.87 0.87 -7.56
CA PHE A 463 7.26 0.21 -8.80
C PHE A 463 7.50 -1.29 -8.63
N GLY A 464 7.92 -1.74 -7.45
CA GLY A 464 8.06 -3.16 -7.10
C GLY A 464 6.71 -3.89 -7.12
N HIS A 465 5.65 -3.30 -6.54
CA HIS A 465 4.28 -3.78 -6.70
C HIS A 465 3.85 -3.79 -8.17
N GLY A 466 4.15 -2.69 -8.89
CA GLY A 466 3.89 -2.59 -10.31
C GLY A 466 4.56 -3.73 -11.11
N LEU A 467 5.82 -4.04 -10.82
CA LEU A 467 6.53 -5.15 -11.47
C LEU A 467 5.86 -6.51 -11.17
N HIS A 468 5.41 -6.74 -9.94
CA HIS A 468 4.69 -7.95 -9.57
C HIS A 468 3.39 -8.10 -10.37
N HIS A 469 2.65 -7.01 -10.54
CA HIS A 469 1.43 -7.00 -11.35
C HIS A 469 1.74 -7.16 -12.85
N MET A 470 2.71 -6.41 -13.37
CA MET A 470 2.98 -6.30 -14.80
C MET A 470 3.79 -7.46 -15.40
N LEU A 471 4.61 -8.17 -14.61
CA LEU A 471 5.45 -9.27 -15.11
C LEU A 471 4.81 -10.66 -14.91
N THR A 472 3.56 -10.71 -14.50
CA THR A 472 2.83 -11.97 -14.36
C THR A 472 2.76 -12.74 -15.69
N ARG A 473 2.86 -14.07 -15.59
CA ARG A 473 2.62 -15.00 -16.70
C ARG A 473 1.42 -15.90 -16.44
N VAL A 474 0.61 -15.54 -15.46
CA VAL A 474 -0.58 -16.28 -15.09
C VAL A 474 -1.75 -15.83 -15.98
N ALA A 475 -2.44 -16.81 -16.55
CA ALA A 475 -3.53 -16.56 -17.50
C ALA A 475 -4.86 -16.18 -16.84
N TYR A 476 -5.02 -16.49 -15.55
CA TYR A 476 -6.30 -16.41 -14.82
C TYR A 476 -6.34 -15.16 -13.92
N PRO A 477 -7.29 -14.24 -14.14
CA PRO A 477 -7.33 -12.96 -13.42
C PRO A 477 -7.31 -13.07 -11.90
N SER A 478 -8.02 -14.02 -11.31
CA SER A 478 -8.11 -14.17 -9.84
C SER A 478 -6.81 -14.57 -9.15
N ILE A 479 -5.80 -15.01 -9.91
CA ILE A 479 -4.47 -15.38 -9.39
C ILE A 479 -3.32 -14.75 -10.19
N ALA A 480 -3.61 -13.78 -11.07
CA ALA A 480 -2.61 -13.07 -11.86
C ALA A 480 -2.08 -11.83 -11.12
N GLY A 481 -0.82 -11.50 -11.32
CA GLY A 481 -0.19 -10.32 -10.69
C GLY A 481 -0.17 -10.45 -9.18
N ILE A 482 -0.75 -9.49 -8.48
CA ILE A 482 -0.87 -9.52 -7.02
C ILE A 482 -2.06 -10.34 -6.51
N ASN A 483 -2.99 -10.73 -7.40
CA ASN A 483 -4.19 -11.46 -7.02
C ASN A 483 -3.87 -12.86 -6.51
N GLY A 484 -4.55 -13.28 -5.45
CA GLY A 484 -4.37 -14.59 -4.81
C GLY A 484 -3.04 -14.75 -4.06
N VAL A 485 -2.17 -13.76 -4.06
CA VAL A 485 -0.93 -13.75 -3.26
C VAL A 485 -1.27 -13.58 -1.78
N ALA A 486 -0.61 -14.34 -0.91
CA ALA A 486 -0.75 -14.17 0.53
C ALA A 486 -0.37 -12.74 0.95
N TRP A 487 -1.24 -12.08 1.70
CA TRP A 487 -1.10 -10.64 2.01
C TRP A 487 0.18 -10.31 2.79
N ASP A 488 0.68 -11.24 3.58
CA ASP A 488 1.95 -11.12 4.29
C ASP A 488 3.18 -11.43 3.43
N ALA A 489 2.97 -11.71 2.13
CA ALA A 489 4.02 -11.77 1.11
C ALA A 489 3.89 -10.70 0.02
N VAL A 490 2.78 -9.96 -0.02
CA VAL A 490 2.50 -9.00 -1.11
C VAL A 490 3.54 -7.88 -1.17
N GLU A 491 4.14 -7.53 -0.01
CA GLU A 491 5.18 -6.51 0.10
C GLU A 491 6.60 -7.03 -0.27
N LEU A 492 6.76 -8.32 -0.54
CA LEU A 492 8.09 -8.85 -0.92
C LEU A 492 8.68 -8.16 -2.17
N PRO A 493 7.96 -8.01 -3.30
CA PRO A 493 8.51 -7.36 -4.47
C PRO A 493 8.76 -5.85 -4.29
N SER A 494 7.90 -5.16 -3.54
CA SER A 494 8.06 -3.73 -3.28
C SER A 494 9.27 -3.43 -2.40
N GLN A 495 9.38 -4.09 -1.25
CA GLN A 495 10.50 -3.94 -0.33
C GLN A 495 11.82 -4.50 -0.91
N PHE A 496 11.74 -5.50 -1.79
CA PHE A 496 12.90 -5.95 -2.55
C PHE A 496 13.48 -4.82 -3.42
N MET A 497 12.64 -4.06 -4.12
CA MET A 497 13.09 -2.95 -4.96
C MET A 497 13.70 -1.80 -4.15
N GLU A 498 13.30 -1.57 -2.92
CA GLU A 498 13.90 -0.55 -2.04
C GLU A 498 15.39 -0.79 -1.80
N ASN A 499 15.85 -2.03 -1.81
CA ASN A 499 17.27 -2.33 -1.58
C ASN A 499 18.20 -1.76 -2.66
N PHE A 500 17.71 -1.58 -3.89
CA PHE A 500 18.51 -1.04 -4.99
C PHE A 500 18.91 0.42 -4.78
N VAL A 501 18.09 1.25 -4.12
CA VAL A 501 18.39 2.67 -3.88
C VAL A 501 19.55 2.90 -2.90
N TRP A 502 19.97 1.85 -2.21
CA TRP A 502 21.12 1.84 -1.29
C TRP A 502 22.38 1.23 -1.90
N ARG A 503 22.40 0.97 -3.23
CA ARG A 503 23.55 0.32 -3.87
C ARG A 503 24.44 1.33 -4.57
N PRO A 504 25.77 1.28 -4.31
CA PRO A 504 26.74 2.17 -4.99
C PRO A 504 26.67 2.07 -6.51
N GLU A 505 26.31 0.89 -7.02
CA GLU A 505 26.19 0.62 -8.47
C GLU A 505 24.93 1.24 -9.09
N VAL A 506 23.88 1.46 -8.29
CA VAL A 506 22.57 1.97 -8.75
C VAL A 506 22.47 3.49 -8.58
N LEU A 507 23.00 4.03 -7.47
CA LEU A 507 22.91 5.46 -7.16
C LEU A 507 23.33 6.37 -8.30
N PRO A 508 24.43 6.10 -9.06
CA PRO A 508 24.78 6.94 -10.23
C PRO A 508 23.77 6.87 -11.38
N LEU A 509 22.95 5.83 -11.46
CA LEU A 509 21.89 5.73 -12.47
C LEU A 509 20.73 6.68 -12.17
N ILE A 510 20.38 6.80 -10.87
CA ILE A 510 19.18 7.49 -10.39
C ILE A 510 19.46 8.91 -9.88
N SER A 511 20.70 9.37 -9.85
CA SER A 511 21.08 10.68 -9.34
C SER A 511 21.87 11.48 -10.36
N ALA A 512 21.61 12.80 -10.40
CA ALA A 512 22.42 13.82 -11.07
C ALA A 512 21.95 15.19 -10.58
N HIS A 513 22.88 16.11 -10.35
CA HIS A 513 22.53 17.45 -9.89
C HIS A 513 21.65 18.17 -10.93
N VAL A 514 20.57 18.77 -10.46
CA VAL A 514 19.50 19.33 -11.30
C VAL A 514 19.97 20.42 -12.26
N GLU A 515 20.97 21.23 -11.87
CA GLU A 515 21.50 22.33 -12.69
C GLU A 515 22.73 21.92 -13.51
N SER A 516 23.71 21.23 -12.88
CA SER A 516 24.99 20.92 -13.55
C SER A 516 24.98 19.59 -14.29
N GLY A 517 24.04 18.68 -13.97
CA GLY A 517 24.03 17.30 -14.47
C GLY A 517 25.12 16.40 -13.88
N GLU A 518 25.93 16.92 -12.97
CA GLU A 518 27.00 16.16 -12.33
C GLU A 518 26.45 15.03 -11.45
N PRO A 519 27.11 13.86 -11.43
CA PRO A 519 26.68 12.75 -10.59
C PRO A 519 26.83 13.11 -9.10
N LEU A 520 26.13 12.36 -8.24
CA LEU A 520 26.28 12.47 -6.79
C LEU A 520 27.76 12.24 -6.42
N PRO A 521 28.42 13.20 -5.74
CA PRO A 521 29.83 13.06 -5.35
C PRO A 521 30.11 11.81 -4.55
N LEU A 522 31.22 11.12 -4.81
CA LEU A 522 31.54 9.83 -4.18
C LEU A 522 31.62 9.90 -2.63
N ASP A 523 32.05 11.04 -2.10
CA ASP A 523 32.06 11.26 -0.66
C ASP A 523 30.65 11.43 -0.10
N MET A 524 29.76 12.12 -0.78
CA MET A 524 28.35 12.27 -0.43
C MET A 524 27.62 10.91 -0.54
N LEU A 525 27.91 10.13 -1.59
CA LEU A 525 27.42 8.78 -1.76
C LEU A 525 27.82 7.89 -0.57
N LYS A 526 29.09 7.90 -0.16
CA LYS A 526 29.56 7.14 1.00
C LYS A 526 28.86 7.57 2.30
N ARG A 527 28.64 8.86 2.48
CA ARG A 527 27.92 9.42 3.62
C ARG A 527 26.46 8.98 3.63
N LEU A 528 25.78 9.05 2.48
CA LEU A 528 24.42 8.55 2.33
C LEU A 528 24.34 7.07 2.71
N LEU A 529 25.22 6.21 2.20
CA LEU A 529 25.23 4.79 2.55
C LEU A 529 25.47 4.56 4.04
N GLY A 530 26.23 5.44 4.70
CA GLY A 530 26.43 5.41 6.16
C GLY A 530 25.17 5.70 6.97
N THR A 531 24.17 6.37 6.38
CA THR A 531 22.91 6.68 7.10
C THR A 531 21.93 5.50 7.14
N ARG A 532 22.15 4.44 6.37
CA ARG A 532 21.19 3.31 6.23
C ARG A 532 20.81 2.67 7.57
N THR A 533 21.73 2.63 8.52
CA THR A 533 21.49 2.05 9.85
C THR A 533 21.15 3.08 10.91
N PHE A 534 21.10 4.36 10.56
CA PHE A 534 20.83 5.44 11.50
C PHE A 534 19.36 5.40 11.94
N ASN A 535 19.13 5.33 13.25
CA ASN A 535 17.82 5.18 13.89
C ASN A 535 17.01 3.95 13.43
N ALA A 536 17.65 2.97 12.79
CA ALA A 536 16.96 1.79 12.23
C ALA A 536 16.26 0.94 13.32
N ALA A 537 16.76 0.92 14.52
CA ALA A 537 16.13 0.21 15.62
C ALA A 537 14.88 0.96 16.15
N LEU A 538 14.92 2.29 16.24
CA LEU A 538 13.75 3.12 16.57
C LEU A 538 12.63 2.94 15.52
N ASP A 539 12.96 2.98 14.23
CA ASP A 539 12.01 2.81 13.14
C ASP A 539 11.41 1.40 13.14
N THR A 540 12.24 0.37 13.36
CA THR A 540 11.77 -1.01 13.47
C THR A 540 10.79 -1.16 14.63
N LEU A 541 11.11 -0.63 15.82
CA LEU A 541 10.20 -0.67 16.98
C LEU A 541 8.89 0.08 16.72
N ARG A 542 8.93 1.18 15.96
CA ARG A 542 7.71 1.88 15.57
C ARG A 542 6.81 1.02 14.71
N GLN A 543 7.37 0.28 13.74
CA GLN A 543 6.59 -0.66 12.93
C GLN A 543 6.07 -1.84 13.76
N ILE A 544 6.85 -2.35 14.71
CA ILE A 544 6.41 -3.41 15.63
C ILE A 544 5.29 -2.90 16.56
N GLU A 545 5.33 -1.64 17.01
CA GLU A 545 4.23 -1.02 17.79
C GLU A 545 2.92 -1.08 17.00
N LEU A 546 2.95 -0.64 15.74
CA LEU A 546 1.76 -0.64 14.87
C LEU A 546 1.26 -2.06 14.59
N ALA A 547 2.16 -2.98 14.28
CA ALA A 547 1.83 -4.37 13.98
C ALA A 547 1.27 -5.11 15.20
N SER A 548 1.89 -4.95 16.36
CA SER A 548 1.42 -5.57 17.61
C SER A 548 0.07 -4.98 18.05
N PHE A 549 -0.10 -3.67 17.92
CA PHE A 549 -1.37 -3.02 18.22
C PHE A 549 -2.49 -3.55 17.34
N ASP A 550 -2.29 -3.60 16.02
CA ASP A 550 -3.27 -4.16 15.08
C ASP A 550 -3.63 -5.61 15.43
N PHE A 551 -2.60 -6.45 15.56
CA PHE A 551 -2.83 -7.87 15.76
C PHE A 551 -3.50 -8.19 17.09
N GLU A 552 -3.03 -7.59 18.20
CA GLU A 552 -3.61 -7.78 19.53
C GLU A 552 -5.04 -7.22 19.64
N LEU A 553 -5.32 -6.10 18.98
CA LEU A 553 -6.66 -5.50 18.95
C LEU A 553 -7.70 -6.44 18.34
N HIS A 554 -7.32 -7.21 17.32
CA HIS A 554 -8.20 -8.15 16.64
C HIS A 554 -8.19 -9.56 17.24
N ALA A 555 -7.05 -10.03 17.76
CA ALA A 555 -6.92 -11.35 18.36
C ALA A 555 -7.57 -11.42 19.75
N ASN A 556 -7.45 -10.35 20.54
CA ASN A 556 -7.88 -10.31 21.94
C ASN A 556 -9.20 -9.53 22.14
N PHE A 557 -9.95 -9.27 21.07
CA PHE A 557 -11.21 -8.54 21.18
C PHE A 557 -12.23 -9.34 22.01
N ASP A 558 -12.75 -8.71 23.07
CA ASP A 558 -13.80 -9.25 23.91
C ASP A 558 -15.09 -8.46 23.72
N PRO A 559 -16.16 -9.05 23.16
CA PRO A 559 -17.43 -8.37 22.94
C PRO A 559 -18.07 -7.79 24.22
N GLN A 560 -17.80 -8.40 25.38
CA GLN A 560 -18.36 -7.94 26.67
C GLN A 560 -17.59 -6.74 27.23
N ALA A 561 -16.31 -6.64 26.94
CA ALA A 561 -15.46 -5.56 27.41
C ALA A 561 -15.39 -4.36 26.43
N GLY A 562 -15.91 -4.51 25.21
CA GLY A 562 -15.92 -3.50 24.17
C GLY A 562 -14.54 -3.24 23.53
N ALA A 563 -14.47 -2.20 22.73
CA ALA A 563 -13.27 -1.83 21.95
C ALA A 563 -12.23 -1.14 22.86
N LYS A 564 -11.35 -1.88 23.50
CA LYS A 564 -10.29 -1.37 24.37
C LYS A 564 -9.10 -0.79 23.58
N VAL A 565 -9.37 0.10 22.61
CA VAL A 565 -8.36 0.63 21.68
C VAL A 565 -7.21 1.33 22.40
N ALA A 566 -7.53 2.26 23.28
CA ALA A 566 -6.52 3.03 24.01
C ALA A 566 -5.73 2.14 25.00
N GLU A 567 -6.39 1.20 25.67
CA GLU A 567 -5.78 0.29 26.62
C GLU A 567 -4.81 -0.68 25.91
N THR A 568 -5.23 -1.26 24.77
CA THR A 568 -4.40 -2.14 23.94
C THR A 568 -3.16 -1.39 23.45
N LEU A 569 -3.34 -0.18 22.89
CA LEU A 569 -2.22 0.64 22.42
C LEU A 569 -1.25 0.99 23.55
N ALA A 570 -1.76 1.38 24.71
CA ALA A 570 -0.95 1.66 25.88
C ALA A 570 -0.19 0.41 26.38
N GLY A 571 -0.83 -0.76 26.31
CA GLY A 571 -0.21 -2.06 26.63
C GLY A 571 0.97 -2.38 25.72
N VAL A 572 0.79 -2.24 24.41
CA VAL A 572 1.83 -2.43 23.41
C VAL A 572 2.98 -1.43 23.63
N ARG A 573 2.68 -0.15 23.79
CA ARG A 573 3.69 0.90 24.01
C ARG A 573 4.56 0.65 25.24
N ARG A 574 3.99 0.18 26.33
CA ARG A 574 4.79 -0.19 27.51
C ARG A 574 5.86 -1.26 27.24
N ARG A 575 5.62 -2.13 26.24
CA ARG A 575 6.56 -3.21 25.89
C ARG A 575 7.60 -2.79 24.87
N VAL A 576 7.20 -2.02 23.87
CA VAL A 576 8.05 -1.79 22.69
C VAL A 576 8.37 -0.31 22.41
N ALA A 577 7.62 0.66 22.93
CA ALA A 577 7.89 2.06 22.63
C ALA A 577 9.04 2.59 23.48
N VAL A 578 9.99 3.25 22.81
CA VAL A 578 11.10 3.99 23.45
C VAL A 578 10.78 5.49 23.51
N VAL A 579 10.18 6.02 22.44
CA VAL A 579 9.79 7.43 22.36
C VAL A 579 8.45 7.64 23.09
N PRO A 580 8.38 8.57 24.06
CA PRO A 580 7.14 8.87 24.76
C PRO A 580 6.07 9.43 23.82
N ALA A 581 4.90 8.82 23.82
CA ALA A 581 3.76 9.34 23.04
C ALA A 581 3.18 10.60 23.70
N ALA A 582 2.79 11.57 22.88
CA ALA A 582 2.09 12.75 23.38
C ALA A 582 0.73 12.36 24.04
N PRO A 583 0.29 13.01 25.13
CA PRO A 583 -0.98 12.69 25.81
C PRO A 583 -2.20 12.81 24.90
N PHE A 584 -2.13 13.69 23.91
CA PHE A 584 -3.18 13.90 22.91
C PHE A 584 -3.08 12.97 21.70
N ASN A 585 -2.17 12.01 21.68
CA ASN A 585 -2.01 11.09 20.55
C ASN A 585 -3.28 10.25 20.31
N ARG A 586 -3.83 10.36 19.11
CA ARG A 586 -5.02 9.65 18.64
C ARG A 586 -4.75 8.89 17.33
N MET A 587 -3.54 8.39 17.17
CA MET A 587 -3.12 7.63 15.98
C MET A 587 -4.17 6.61 15.48
N PRO A 588 -4.87 5.83 16.33
CA PRO A 588 -5.85 4.87 15.84
C PRO A 588 -6.97 5.49 15.00
N ALA A 589 -7.39 6.72 15.30
CA ALA A 589 -8.47 7.40 14.58
C ALA A 589 -8.13 7.76 13.12
N SER A 590 -6.84 7.76 12.76
CA SER A 590 -6.36 7.99 11.39
C SER A 590 -5.62 6.80 10.79
N PHE A 591 -5.63 5.64 11.45
CA PHE A 591 -4.90 4.45 11.00
C PHE A 591 -5.70 3.67 9.94
N ALA A 592 -5.80 4.28 8.75
CA ALA A 592 -6.57 3.75 7.64
C ALA A 592 -6.13 2.35 7.19
N HIS A 593 -4.86 1.98 7.31
CA HIS A 593 -4.35 0.65 6.93
C HIS A 593 -5.19 -0.48 7.51
N ILE A 594 -5.50 -0.40 8.81
CA ILE A 594 -6.21 -1.48 9.50
C ILE A 594 -7.74 -1.29 9.56
N PHE A 595 -8.25 -0.06 9.41
CA PHE A 595 -9.69 0.19 9.48
C PHE A 595 -10.36 0.38 8.11
N ALA A 596 -9.59 0.68 7.06
CA ALA A 596 -10.11 0.93 5.72
C ALA A 596 -9.25 0.34 4.58
N GLY A 597 -7.99 -0.03 4.83
CA GLY A 597 -6.99 -0.39 3.82
C GLY A 597 -6.73 -1.88 3.64
N GLY A 598 -7.50 -2.79 4.26
CA GLY A 598 -7.32 -4.23 4.08
C GLY A 598 -6.24 -4.89 4.95
N TYR A 599 -5.50 -4.12 5.77
CA TYR A 599 -4.45 -4.65 6.66
C TYR A 599 -4.94 -5.02 8.07
N ALA A 600 -6.24 -5.22 8.28
CA ALA A 600 -6.78 -5.64 9.56
C ALA A 600 -6.22 -6.99 10.00
N ALA A 601 -5.69 -7.07 11.22
CA ALA A 601 -4.90 -8.20 11.73
C ALA A 601 -3.80 -8.64 10.75
N GLY A 602 -3.27 -7.70 9.98
CA GLY A 602 -2.36 -7.94 8.88
C GLY A 602 -1.22 -6.94 8.74
N TYR A 603 -1.12 -5.91 9.61
CA TYR A 603 -0.06 -4.91 9.51
C TYR A 603 1.34 -5.50 9.77
N TYR A 604 1.44 -6.63 10.45
CA TYR A 604 2.71 -7.36 10.62
C TYR A 604 3.33 -7.77 9.29
N SER A 605 2.55 -7.82 8.21
CA SER A 605 2.97 -8.19 6.85
C SER A 605 4.16 -7.37 6.37
N TYR A 606 4.23 -6.08 6.74
CA TYR A 606 5.35 -5.22 6.37
C TYR A 606 6.69 -5.74 6.91
N LYS A 607 6.75 -6.10 8.20
CA LYS A 607 7.98 -6.65 8.78
C LYS A 607 8.24 -8.11 8.39
N TRP A 608 7.17 -8.87 8.15
CA TRP A 608 7.27 -10.23 7.66
C TRP A 608 7.85 -10.27 6.24
N ALA A 609 7.31 -9.47 5.34
CA ALA A 609 7.79 -9.39 3.97
C ALA A 609 9.18 -8.73 3.85
N GLU A 610 9.54 -7.82 4.77
CA GLU A 610 10.88 -7.23 4.83
C GLU A 610 11.96 -8.29 5.11
N VAL A 611 11.66 -9.30 5.94
CA VAL A 611 12.54 -10.47 6.12
C VAL A 611 12.72 -11.21 4.79
N LEU A 612 11.60 -11.45 4.08
CA LEU A 612 11.64 -12.11 2.76
C LEU A 612 12.44 -11.28 1.75
N ALA A 613 12.22 -9.97 1.72
CA ALA A 613 12.87 -9.05 0.78
C ALA A 613 14.38 -8.94 1.02
N ALA A 614 14.79 -8.81 2.29
CA ALA A 614 16.20 -8.75 2.65
C ALA A 614 16.95 -10.05 2.31
N ASP A 615 16.35 -11.20 2.62
CA ASP A 615 16.93 -12.50 2.28
C ASP A 615 16.93 -12.75 0.76
N ALA A 616 15.88 -12.37 0.05
CA ALA A 616 15.88 -12.45 -1.40
C ALA A 616 16.96 -11.56 -2.04
N PHE A 617 17.18 -10.35 -1.49
CA PHE A 617 18.18 -9.43 -2.00
C PHE A 617 19.62 -9.89 -1.72
N GLU A 618 19.85 -10.64 -0.65
CA GLU A 618 21.17 -11.25 -0.36
C GLU A 618 21.68 -12.08 -1.54
N ALA A 619 20.80 -12.77 -2.31
CA ALA A 619 21.19 -13.48 -3.50
C ALA A 619 21.80 -12.57 -4.59
N PHE A 620 21.36 -11.30 -4.66
CA PHE A 620 21.94 -10.32 -5.58
C PHE A 620 23.24 -9.73 -5.03
N GLU A 621 23.39 -9.62 -3.71
CA GLU A 621 24.67 -9.26 -3.10
C GLU A 621 25.74 -10.32 -3.36
N GLU A 622 25.37 -11.62 -3.33
CA GLU A 622 26.24 -12.76 -3.59
C GLU A 622 26.66 -12.86 -5.07
N ALA A 623 25.70 -12.66 -6.01
CA ALA A 623 25.90 -12.87 -7.44
C ALA A 623 26.32 -11.60 -8.21
N GLY A 624 26.05 -10.44 -7.64
CA GLY A 624 26.17 -9.11 -8.28
C GLY A 624 24.80 -8.46 -8.51
N VAL A 625 24.71 -7.17 -8.20
CA VAL A 625 23.44 -6.40 -8.19
C VAL A 625 22.71 -6.42 -9.53
N PHE A 626 23.43 -6.57 -10.64
CA PHE A 626 22.89 -6.63 -12.00
C PHE A 626 22.96 -8.03 -12.63
N ASP A 627 23.15 -9.09 -11.82
CA ASP A 627 23.21 -10.46 -12.36
C ASP A 627 21.87 -10.84 -12.96
N SER A 628 21.87 -11.00 -14.29
CA SER A 628 20.66 -11.28 -15.07
C SER A 628 20.08 -12.67 -14.80
N ALA A 629 20.92 -13.65 -14.43
CA ALA A 629 20.46 -14.99 -14.11
C ALA A 629 19.70 -15.01 -12.78
N THR A 630 20.19 -14.31 -11.77
CA THR A 630 19.50 -14.14 -10.48
C THR A 630 18.21 -13.33 -10.64
N ALA A 631 18.23 -12.24 -11.46
CA ALA A 631 17.04 -11.48 -11.78
C ALA A 631 15.97 -12.33 -12.50
N ALA A 632 16.38 -13.16 -13.47
CA ALA A 632 15.48 -14.09 -14.15
C ALA A 632 14.88 -15.12 -13.18
N ARG A 633 15.69 -15.69 -12.27
CA ARG A 633 15.17 -16.61 -11.23
C ARG A 633 14.16 -15.93 -10.32
N PHE A 634 14.42 -14.68 -9.86
CA PHE A 634 13.49 -13.91 -9.04
C PHE A 634 12.18 -13.64 -9.77
N ARG A 635 12.27 -13.15 -11.02
CA ARG A 635 11.10 -12.96 -11.89
C ARG A 635 10.30 -14.26 -12.05
N ASP A 636 10.95 -15.35 -12.46
CA ASP A 636 10.27 -16.59 -12.83
C ASP A 636 9.77 -17.41 -11.62
N SER A 637 10.32 -17.17 -10.42
CA SER A 637 9.89 -17.84 -9.19
C SER A 637 8.85 -17.03 -8.40
N ILE A 638 8.88 -15.67 -8.43
CA ILE A 638 8.06 -14.78 -7.61
C ILE A 638 7.17 -13.92 -8.51
N LEU A 639 7.75 -12.95 -9.27
CA LEU A 639 6.96 -11.94 -9.99
C LEU A 639 6.01 -12.54 -11.03
N ALA A 640 6.45 -13.56 -11.76
CA ALA A 640 5.66 -14.17 -12.82
C ALA A 640 4.59 -15.14 -12.32
N ARG A 641 4.57 -15.47 -11.03
CA ARG A 641 3.72 -16.54 -10.49
C ARG A 641 2.41 -16.03 -9.89
N GLY A 642 2.34 -14.79 -9.45
CA GLY A 642 1.16 -14.29 -8.77
C GLY A 642 0.67 -15.23 -7.67
N GLY A 643 -0.63 -15.41 -7.57
CA GLY A 643 -1.27 -16.36 -6.63
C GLY A 643 -1.32 -17.82 -7.10
N SER A 644 -0.64 -18.17 -8.20
CA SER A 644 -0.63 -19.55 -8.73
C SER A 644 0.23 -20.53 -7.94
N LEU A 645 1.01 -20.04 -6.99
CA LEU A 645 1.88 -20.81 -6.10
C LEU A 645 1.82 -20.22 -4.69
N ASP A 646 1.94 -21.05 -3.67
CA ASP A 646 2.06 -20.56 -2.29
C ASP A 646 3.33 -19.71 -2.13
N ALA A 647 3.22 -18.61 -1.41
CA ALA A 647 4.32 -17.65 -1.31
C ALA A 647 5.59 -18.24 -0.68
N MET A 648 5.47 -19.19 0.27
CA MET A 648 6.61 -19.92 0.82
C MET A 648 7.28 -20.79 -0.24
N ASP A 649 6.49 -21.48 -1.05
CA ASP A 649 7.03 -22.33 -2.13
C ASP A 649 7.71 -21.49 -3.22
N ALA A 650 7.12 -20.32 -3.54
CA ALA A 650 7.73 -19.34 -4.46
C ALA A 650 9.09 -18.84 -3.93
N PHE A 651 9.17 -18.55 -2.64
CA PHE A 651 10.41 -18.11 -1.99
C PHE A 651 11.48 -19.23 -1.97
N VAL A 652 11.09 -20.44 -1.54
CA VAL A 652 11.99 -21.61 -1.51
C VAL A 652 12.48 -21.95 -2.92
N ARG A 653 11.62 -21.84 -3.94
CA ARG A 653 12.00 -22.02 -5.34
C ARG A 653 13.08 -21.01 -5.79
N PHE A 654 13.03 -19.78 -5.30
CA PHE A 654 14.04 -18.76 -5.59
C PHE A 654 15.33 -18.95 -4.80
N ARG A 655 15.23 -19.10 -3.44
CA ARG A 655 16.40 -19.13 -2.55
C ARG A 655 16.96 -20.54 -2.29
N GLY A 656 16.19 -21.60 -2.56
CA GLY A 656 16.57 -23.00 -2.25
C GLY A 656 16.40 -23.38 -0.78
N ARG A 657 15.87 -22.48 0.06
CA ARG A 657 15.65 -22.65 1.51
C ARG A 657 14.52 -21.77 2.01
N GLU A 658 14.04 -22.02 3.21
CA GLU A 658 13.13 -21.09 3.91
C GLU A 658 13.80 -19.74 4.25
N PRO A 659 13.01 -18.68 4.47
CA PRO A 659 13.52 -17.35 4.80
C PRO A 659 14.31 -17.32 6.11
N ASP A 660 15.32 -16.42 6.15
CA ASP A 660 16.14 -16.18 7.32
C ASP A 660 16.07 -14.68 7.72
N VAL A 661 15.97 -14.39 9.00
CA VAL A 661 15.92 -13.02 9.53
C VAL A 661 17.29 -12.32 9.54
N ARG A 662 18.40 -13.08 9.50
CA ARG A 662 19.76 -12.54 9.60
C ARG A 662 20.12 -11.50 8.53
N PRO A 663 19.72 -11.64 7.25
CA PRO A 663 19.96 -10.60 6.25
C PRO A 663 19.32 -9.26 6.64
N LEU A 664 18.09 -9.26 7.17
CA LEU A 664 17.42 -8.03 7.64
C LEU A 664 18.20 -7.40 8.82
N LEU A 665 18.58 -8.19 9.82
CA LEU A 665 19.34 -7.71 10.97
C LEU A 665 20.69 -7.11 10.54
N LYS A 666 21.37 -7.74 9.57
CA LYS A 666 22.60 -7.20 8.98
C LYS A 666 22.37 -5.85 8.28
N GLN A 667 21.29 -5.72 7.49
CA GLN A 667 20.96 -4.49 6.77
C GLN A 667 20.61 -3.33 7.71
N THR A 668 19.96 -3.61 8.82
CA THR A 668 19.57 -2.61 9.83
C THR A 668 20.65 -2.36 10.88
N GLY A 669 21.77 -3.09 10.84
CA GLY A 669 22.86 -2.96 11.84
C GLY A 669 22.47 -3.46 13.24
N ILE A 670 21.38 -4.20 13.36
CA ILE A 670 20.93 -4.79 14.62
C ILE A 670 21.68 -6.11 14.86
N ALA A 671 22.15 -6.33 16.08
CA ALA A 671 22.86 -7.56 16.43
C ALA A 671 21.98 -8.80 16.20
N ALA A 672 22.53 -9.80 15.51
CA ALA A 672 21.86 -11.04 15.14
C ALA A 672 21.58 -11.96 16.35
#